data_6df3bff877f5ce6a189449ad73d54dc2
#
_entry.id   6df3bff877f5ce6a189449ad73d54dc2
#
_cell.length_a   1.000
_cell.length_b   1.000
_cell.length_c   1.000
_cell.angle_alpha   90.00
_cell.angle_beta   90.00
_cell.angle_gamma   90.00
#
_symmetry.space_group_name_H-M   'P 1'
#
loop_
_entity.id
_entity.type
_entity.pdbx_description
1 polymer ?
#
loop_
_entity_poly.entity_id
_entity_poly.type
_entity_poly.pdbx_seq_one_letter_code
_entity_poly.pdbx_strand_id
1 'polypeptide(L)'
;MWRAALKSLLGRKVRLLMSTFAIVLGVAFVAGSLIFSDTLSRSFTALFASTVGDVVVRPVGGQTASGTLSSLTVPASVIKELEDVPGVARVDGNVSAFGVYVVGEDGKVIGGLGPPALGVNYNDAPAAGGEGLELVEGEAPSGIDEIALDEATAEKAGYEIGDTVPLLTPRGDSKLSPTLVGLAGFPDGGSLNGATLTMFDTATAQELFLEGRDEYNDVWVTAEDGVSQEELRDAVEDLLPDGIEAVTGDEAADESASQLLEAVSFITTFLLIFAGIALVVGSFLIVNTFSILVAQRSRELALLRALGASKRQVVRSVQLEAFVLGVIGATIGLGLGVLLAMGLRVLFAQFGLDLSGQPMVFGVRTVLASYLVGVLVTMAAAWLPARRTAKISPVQAMRDDIALSESSMTTRFWRGLALAVVGMVLLAIGLGDIVDDVPYSGQMIGAGVLFILLGVAAMSPVISRPFLSAARALFARLFGSMGNLAGQNSLRNPRRTTATASALMIGLALACTMAIVGDSAKASVDKSVEESFVGDYVVSNVFGGEFNPSIADQMAGVDGVEAVLRQRYQFQDFGGEGISAIDPATVDLLELKVVDGDLADFEDGSVIVQESYAEEEGLDVGDPVEVEVPTGKTKWPVAAIYEDNPIIFLPVVTTLTMMEKAGYEPADNALTIFAEPGADDLQAGLDAVVAELPIVTVKDQAAFAKEQREPIDQFVLIIFALLGLALIIAVLGIVNTLALSVIERTREVGLLRAIGVSRSQLRWMITLESVVISVLGAVLGVILGIAFGVVLMYAVRDEGLEVISVPYGQLGVFLALSVLIGMLAAVLPARRAARLDVLQAIATE
;
A
#
# COMPACT_ATOMS: atom_id res chain seq x y z
N MET A 1 -8.79 -47.36 4.30
CA MET A 1 -7.88 -46.25 4.67
C MET A 1 -8.60 -44.90 4.90
N TRP A 2 -9.51 -44.47 4.04
CA TRP A 2 -10.29 -43.22 4.20
C TRP A 2 -11.04 -43.13 5.55
N ARG A 3 -11.82 -44.17 5.93
CA ARG A 3 -12.55 -44.21 7.21
C ARG A 3 -11.62 -44.20 8.43
N ALA A 4 -10.45 -44.82 8.34
CA ALA A 4 -9.45 -44.85 9.41
C ALA A 4 -8.78 -43.46 9.58
N ALA A 5 -8.46 -42.78 8.46
CA ALA A 5 -7.91 -41.41 8.47
C ALA A 5 -8.92 -40.43 9.06
N LEU A 6 -10.20 -40.47 8.68
CA LEU A 6 -11.25 -39.61 9.21
C LEU A 6 -11.52 -39.81 10.71
N LYS A 7 -11.57 -41.09 11.17
CA LYS A 7 -11.74 -41.40 12.61
C LYS A 7 -10.54 -40.94 13.45
N SER A 8 -9.31 -41.08 12.91
CA SER A 8 -8.08 -40.61 13.55
C SER A 8 -8.07 -39.07 13.68
N LEU A 9 -8.60 -38.36 12.69
CA LEU A 9 -8.78 -36.91 12.69
C LEU A 9 -9.73 -36.47 13.83
N LEU A 10 -10.90 -37.07 13.94
CA LEU A 10 -11.91 -36.73 14.96
C LEU A 10 -11.49 -37.02 16.40
N GLY A 11 -10.59 -37.99 16.63
CA GLY A 11 -10.08 -38.32 17.94
C GLY A 11 -9.08 -37.36 18.58
N ARG A 12 -8.53 -36.38 17.76
CA ARG A 12 -7.42 -35.49 18.19
C ARG A 12 -7.71 -34.00 17.96
N LYS A 13 -8.91 -33.56 18.30
CA LYS A 13 -9.50 -32.23 18.00
C LYS A 13 -8.57 -31.04 18.29
N VAL A 14 -7.91 -31.00 19.44
CA VAL A 14 -7.06 -29.86 19.83
C VAL A 14 -5.81 -29.71 18.95
N ARG A 15 -5.17 -30.81 18.57
CA ARG A 15 -3.98 -30.77 17.70
C ARG A 15 -4.32 -30.36 16.26
N LEU A 16 -5.45 -30.86 15.78
CA LEU A 16 -5.98 -30.48 14.47
C LEU A 16 -6.29 -28.99 14.41
N LEU A 17 -6.93 -28.48 15.44
CA LEU A 17 -7.28 -27.07 15.53
C LEU A 17 -6.04 -26.17 15.46
N MET A 18 -4.94 -26.56 16.13
CA MET A 18 -3.70 -25.78 16.12
C MET A 18 -2.94 -25.84 14.78
N SER A 19 -2.97 -26.98 14.08
CA SER A 19 -2.35 -27.09 12.74
C SER A 19 -3.18 -26.42 11.66
N THR A 20 -4.51 -26.54 11.73
CA THR A 20 -5.45 -25.87 10.82
C THR A 20 -5.38 -24.36 10.95
N PHE A 21 -5.13 -23.85 12.17
CA PHE A 21 -5.10 -22.42 12.43
C PHE A 21 -4.02 -21.69 11.63
N ALA A 22 -2.83 -22.27 11.47
CA ALA A 22 -1.77 -21.68 10.62
C ALA A 22 -2.17 -21.63 9.13
N ILE A 23 -2.90 -22.65 8.65
CA ILE A 23 -3.43 -22.68 7.28
C ILE A 23 -4.51 -21.61 7.14
N VAL A 24 -5.43 -21.55 8.11
CA VAL A 24 -6.53 -20.60 8.15
C VAL A 24 -6.03 -19.15 8.06
N LEU A 25 -5.03 -18.78 8.87
CA LEU A 25 -4.48 -17.42 8.85
C LEU A 25 -3.76 -17.08 7.54
N GLY A 26 -2.96 -18.01 7.00
CA GLY A 26 -2.29 -17.80 5.71
C GLY A 26 -3.29 -17.64 4.56
N VAL A 27 -4.34 -18.48 4.54
CA VAL A 27 -5.41 -18.36 3.53
C VAL A 27 -6.27 -17.11 3.76
N ALA A 28 -6.57 -16.76 5.02
CA ALA A 28 -7.33 -15.56 5.34
C ALA A 28 -6.66 -14.29 4.83
N PHE A 29 -5.32 -14.23 4.96
CA PHE A 29 -4.58 -13.08 4.46
C PHE A 29 -4.61 -13.00 2.93
N VAL A 30 -4.36 -14.12 2.24
CA VAL A 30 -4.45 -14.16 0.76
C VAL A 30 -5.87 -13.82 0.28
N ALA A 31 -6.89 -14.44 0.90
CA ALA A 31 -8.28 -14.19 0.54
C ALA A 31 -8.69 -12.74 0.82
N GLY A 32 -8.34 -12.21 2.00
CA GLY A 32 -8.67 -10.84 2.39
C GLY A 32 -8.05 -9.79 1.48
N SER A 33 -6.77 -9.97 1.13
CA SER A 33 -6.07 -9.07 0.19
C SER A 33 -6.70 -9.12 -1.21
N LEU A 34 -7.03 -10.31 -1.72
CA LEU A 34 -7.67 -10.45 -3.04
C LEU A 34 -9.11 -9.90 -3.04
N ILE A 35 -9.91 -10.17 -2.00
CA ILE A 35 -11.27 -9.63 -1.88
C ILE A 35 -11.22 -8.09 -1.85
N PHE A 36 -10.30 -7.51 -1.07
CA PHE A 36 -10.14 -6.07 -0.99
C PHE A 36 -9.71 -5.48 -2.34
N SER A 37 -8.70 -6.07 -2.99
CA SER A 37 -8.23 -5.63 -4.32
C SER A 37 -9.32 -5.76 -5.40
N ASP A 38 -10.03 -6.90 -5.46
CA ASP A 38 -11.11 -7.12 -6.42
C ASP A 38 -12.30 -6.16 -6.16
N THR A 39 -12.60 -5.85 -4.89
CA THR A 39 -13.63 -4.88 -4.49
C THR A 39 -13.22 -3.47 -4.90
N LEU A 40 -11.99 -3.08 -4.62
CA LEU A 40 -11.43 -1.77 -4.99
C LEU A 40 -11.51 -1.56 -6.51
N SER A 41 -10.97 -2.49 -7.29
CA SER A 41 -10.99 -2.41 -8.75
C SER A 41 -12.41 -2.30 -9.29
N ARG A 42 -13.32 -3.17 -8.86
CA ARG A 42 -14.70 -3.15 -9.36
C ARG A 42 -15.46 -1.90 -8.92
N SER A 43 -15.17 -1.36 -7.73
CA SER A 43 -15.81 -0.13 -7.25
C SER A 43 -15.47 1.06 -8.14
N PHE A 44 -14.21 1.18 -8.57
CA PHE A 44 -13.82 2.25 -9.49
C PHE A 44 -14.35 2.04 -10.90
N THR A 45 -14.20 0.84 -11.48
CA THR A 45 -14.76 0.56 -12.81
C THR A 45 -16.28 0.76 -12.84
N ALA A 46 -17.01 0.31 -11.81
CA ALA A 46 -18.46 0.52 -11.74
C ALA A 46 -18.84 2.01 -11.58
N LEU A 47 -18.05 2.78 -10.79
CA LEU A 47 -18.28 4.21 -10.65
C LEU A 47 -18.16 4.91 -12.01
N PHE A 48 -17.06 4.72 -12.71
CA PHE A 48 -16.85 5.37 -14.01
C PHE A 48 -17.87 4.89 -15.06
N ALA A 49 -18.18 3.60 -15.12
CA ALA A 49 -19.19 3.08 -16.03
C ALA A 49 -20.60 3.63 -15.77
N SER A 50 -20.91 4.02 -14.52
CA SER A 50 -22.21 4.60 -14.16
C SER A 50 -22.28 6.11 -14.34
N THR A 51 -21.16 6.76 -14.66
CA THR A 51 -21.07 8.22 -14.77
C THR A 51 -20.73 8.72 -16.18
N VAL A 52 -20.62 7.83 -17.18
CA VAL A 52 -20.36 8.22 -18.58
C VAL A 52 -21.47 7.74 -19.52
N GLY A 53 -21.61 8.36 -20.69
CA GLY A 53 -22.55 7.93 -21.74
C GLY A 53 -22.12 6.65 -22.45
N ASP A 54 -22.96 6.13 -23.37
CA ASP A 54 -22.63 4.96 -24.19
C ASP A 54 -21.44 5.23 -25.13
N VAL A 55 -21.27 6.47 -25.57
CA VAL A 55 -20.12 6.96 -26.32
C VAL A 55 -19.69 8.30 -25.70
N VAL A 56 -18.38 8.47 -25.55
CA VAL A 56 -17.75 9.70 -25.08
C VAL A 56 -16.99 10.34 -26.24
N VAL A 57 -17.36 11.59 -26.56
CA VAL A 57 -16.67 12.43 -27.55
C VAL A 57 -15.79 13.41 -26.81
N ARG A 58 -14.48 13.35 -27.06
CA ARG A 58 -13.48 14.13 -26.34
C ARG A 58 -12.37 14.63 -27.27
N PRO A 59 -11.59 15.64 -26.88
CA PRO A 59 -10.37 16.00 -27.61
C PRO A 59 -9.38 14.85 -27.63
N VAL A 60 -8.67 14.65 -28.75
CA VAL A 60 -7.61 13.63 -28.88
C VAL A 60 -6.52 13.90 -27.86
N GLY A 61 -6.24 12.91 -27.02
CA GLY A 61 -5.32 13.03 -25.88
C GLY A 61 -5.89 13.80 -24.70
N GLY A 62 -7.14 14.24 -24.74
CA GLY A 62 -7.87 14.79 -23.59
C GLY A 62 -8.26 13.67 -22.64
N GLN A 63 -7.53 13.49 -21.54
CA GLN A 63 -7.90 12.52 -20.52
C GLN A 63 -8.81 13.17 -19.47
N THR A 64 -9.99 12.64 -19.30
CA THR A 64 -11.01 13.11 -18.36
C THR A 64 -10.72 12.82 -16.89
N ALA A 65 -9.69 12.05 -16.58
CA ALA A 65 -9.45 11.53 -15.22
C ALA A 65 -8.20 12.06 -14.50
N SER A 66 -7.30 12.80 -15.12
CA SER A 66 -6.02 13.17 -14.49
C SER A 66 -5.92 14.63 -14.04
N GLY A 67 -6.95 15.16 -13.38
CA GLY A 67 -6.79 16.36 -12.53
C GLY A 67 -6.22 17.64 -13.16
N THR A 68 -5.73 17.59 -14.36
CA THR A 68 -5.31 18.74 -15.14
C THR A 68 -6.50 19.21 -15.96
N LEU A 69 -6.90 20.42 -15.74
CA LEU A 69 -7.90 21.10 -16.56
C LEU A 69 -7.33 21.19 -17.99
N SER A 70 -7.72 20.24 -18.83
CA SER A 70 -7.37 20.32 -20.26
C SER A 70 -7.98 21.60 -20.82
N SER A 71 -7.16 22.46 -21.38
CA SER A 71 -7.66 23.63 -22.14
C SER A 71 -8.30 23.21 -23.49
N LEU A 72 -8.17 21.92 -23.83
CA LEU A 72 -8.82 21.33 -24.99
C LEU A 72 -10.29 21.06 -24.67
N THR A 73 -11.17 21.54 -25.50
CA THR A 73 -12.63 21.48 -25.30
C THR A 73 -13.32 21.04 -26.58
N VAL A 74 -14.55 20.56 -26.44
CA VAL A 74 -15.45 20.23 -27.56
C VAL A 74 -16.39 21.41 -27.77
N PRO A 75 -16.42 22.02 -28.96
CA PRO A 75 -17.34 23.13 -29.23
C PRO A 75 -18.81 22.71 -29.15
N ALA A 76 -19.69 23.58 -28.66
CA ALA A 76 -21.15 23.33 -28.60
C ALA A 76 -21.81 23.01 -29.97
N SER A 77 -21.15 23.37 -31.07
CA SER A 77 -21.63 23.02 -32.41
C SER A 77 -21.65 21.51 -32.64
N VAL A 78 -20.72 20.75 -32.04
CA VAL A 78 -20.63 19.32 -32.16
C VAL A 78 -21.87 18.63 -31.58
N ILE A 79 -22.41 19.11 -30.44
CA ILE A 79 -23.65 18.58 -29.85
C ILE A 79 -24.79 18.55 -30.85
N LYS A 80 -25.01 19.66 -31.57
CA LYS A 80 -26.10 19.80 -32.55
C LYS A 80 -25.94 18.87 -33.74
N GLU A 81 -24.68 18.57 -34.13
CA GLU A 81 -24.42 17.66 -35.25
C GLU A 81 -24.65 16.19 -34.80
N LEU A 82 -24.38 15.88 -33.53
CA LEU A 82 -24.57 14.56 -32.96
C LEU A 82 -26.04 14.23 -32.66
N GLU A 83 -26.88 15.22 -32.33
CA GLU A 83 -28.31 15.00 -32.08
C GLU A 83 -29.07 14.46 -33.32
N ASP A 84 -28.59 14.73 -34.52
CA ASP A 84 -29.20 14.27 -35.77
C ASP A 84 -28.67 12.91 -36.25
N VAL A 85 -27.75 12.26 -35.51
CA VAL A 85 -27.17 10.97 -35.89
C VAL A 85 -28.15 9.82 -35.62
N PRO A 86 -28.39 8.92 -36.58
CA PRO A 86 -29.28 7.78 -36.38
C PRO A 86 -28.73 6.85 -35.29
N GLY A 87 -29.59 6.52 -34.34
CA GLY A 87 -29.19 5.66 -33.19
C GLY A 87 -28.81 6.45 -31.95
N VAL A 88 -28.78 7.79 -32.01
CA VAL A 88 -28.60 8.67 -30.87
C VAL A 88 -29.94 8.95 -30.21
N ALA A 89 -30.07 8.64 -28.92
CA ALA A 89 -31.24 8.96 -28.10
C ALA A 89 -31.10 10.36 -27.47
N ARG A 90 -29.86 10.72 -27.04
CA ARG A 90 -29.56 11.97 -26.35
C ARG A 90 -28.07 12.32 -26.42
N VAL A 91 -27.77 13.63 -26.38
CA VAL A 91 -26.41 14.15 -26.35
C VAL A 91 -26.31 15.17 -25.22
N ASP A 92 -25.37 14.96 -24.30
CA ASP A 92 -25.15 15.82 -23.14
C ASP A 92 -23.72 16.36 -23.15
N GLY A 93 -23.57 17.68 -23.08
CA GLY A 93 -22.26 18.31 -22.88
C GLY A 93 -21.87 18.26 -21.42
N ASN A 94 -20.65 17.84 -21.12
CA ASN A 94 -20.13 17.72 -19.76
C ASN A 94 -19.07 18.80 -19.51
N VAL A 95 -19.23 19.50 -18.39
CA VAL A 95 -18.26 20.47 -17.86
C VAL A 95 -17.85 20.01 -16.50
N SER A 96 -16.57 19.76 -16.30
CA SER A 96 -16.04 19.25 -15.04
C SER A 96 -14.75 19.95 -14.62
N ALA A 97 -14.57 20.10 -13.32
CA ALA A 97 -13.36 20.65 -12.73
C ALA A 97 -12.98 19.91 -11.45
N PHE A 98 -11.70 19.75 -11.22
CA PHE A 98 -11.15 19.28 -9.96
C PHE A 98 -10.92 20.44 -8.99
N GLY A 99 -10.90 20.16 -7.67
CA GLY A 99 -10.60 21.16 -6.66
C GLY A 99 -11.79 22.03 -6.23
N VAL A 100 -13.02 21.54 -6.44
CA VAL A 100 -14.22 22.18 -5.90
C VAL A 100 -14.53 21.56 -4.54
N TYR A 101 -14.17 22.29 -3.48
CA TYR A 101 -14.25 21.77 -2.11
C TYR A 101 -15.45 22.35 -1.37
N VAL A 102 -16.18 21.50 -0.67
CA VAL A 102 -17.24 21.89 0.26
C VAL A 102 -16.62 22.16 1.63
N VAL A 103 -16.93 23.29 2.24
CA VAL A 103 -16.55 23.58 3.63
C VAL A 103 -17.74 23.23 4.53
N GLY A 104 -17.55 22.25 5.43
CA GLY A 104 -18.60 21.81 6.34
C GLY A 104 -18.93 22.85 7.43
N GLU A 105 -20.06 22.67 8.14
CA GLU A 105 -20.47 23.54 9.25
C GLU A 105 -19.42 23.68 10.37
N ASP A 106 -18.53 22.70 10.54
CA ASP A 106 -17.43 22.71 11.49
C ASP A 106 -16.20 23.51 10.99
N GLY A 107 -16.30 24.12 9.81
CA GLY A 107 -15.23 24.89 9.18
C GLY A 107 -14.13 24.04 8.50
N LYS A 108 -14.32 22.72 8.42
CA LYS A 108 -13.37 21.83 7.75
C LYS A 108 -13.78 21.55 6.32
N VAL A 109 -12.79 21.38 5.48
CA VAL A 109 -12.99 20.97 4.09
C VAL A 109 -13.38 19.49 4.03
N ILE A 110 -14.42 19.20 3.26
CA ILE A 110 -14.89 17.83 3.02
C ILE A 110 -14.26 17.31 1.73
N GLY A 111 -13.63 16.14 1.81
CA GLY A 111 -12.92 15.52 0.67
C GLY A 111 -11.45 15.93 0.58
N GLY A 112 -10.78 15.59 -0.53
CA GLY A 112 -9.44 16.07 -0.87
C GLY A 112 -8.25 15.24 -0.35
N LEU A 113 -8.42 14.35 0.63
CA LEU A 113 -7.37 13.43 1.08
C LEU A 113 -7.52 12.08 0.36
N GLY A 114 -7.06 12.02 -0.89
CA GLY A 114 -7.05 10.83 -1.74
C GLY A 114 -8.09 10.88 -2.86
N PRO A 115 -9.40 10.67 -2.62
CA PRO A 115 -10.45 10.84 -3.63
C PRO A 115 -10.63 12.32 -4.03
N PRO A 116 -10.94 12.60 -5.33
CA PRO A 116 -11.05 13.97 -5.83
C PRO A 116 -12.30 14.70 -5.29
N ALA A 117 -12.21 16.03 -5.26
CA ALA A 117 -13.33 16.92 -5.07
C ALA A 117 -13.70 17.51 -6.44
N LEU A 118 -14.90 17.21 -6.93
CA LEU A 118 -15.34 17.50 -8.30
C LEU A 118 -16.44 18.56 -8.31
N GLY A 119 -16.33 19.49 -9.25
CA GLY A 119 -17.44 20.34 -9.68
C GLY A 119 -17.87 19.94 -11.09
N VAL A 120 -19.16 19.71 -11.32
CA VAL A 120 -19.69 19.31 -12.62
C VAL A 120 -20.96 20.10 -12.96
N ASN A 121 -21.33 20.13 -14.24
CA ASN A 121 -22.68 20.60 -14.59
C ASN A 121 -23.69 19.47 -14.31
N TYR A 122 -24.92 19.87 -13.99
CA TYR A 122 -26.05 18.97 -13.84
C TYR A 122 -26.65 18.60 -15.20
N ASN A 123 -26.82 17.33 -15.47
CA ASN A 123 -27.54 16.79 -16.63
C ASN A 123 -28.80 16.05 -16.17
N ASP A 124 -29.94 16.24 -16.87
CA ASP A 124 -31.29 15.83 -16.42
C ASP A 124 -31.56 14.33 -16.38
N ALA A 125 -30.63 13.49 -16.81
CA ALA A 125 -30.82 12.06 -16.78
C ALA A 125 -29.49 11.32 -16.64
N PRO A 126 -29.50 10.12 -16.01
CA PRO A 126 -28.30 9.32 -15.89
C PRO A 126 -27.75 8.92 -17.24
N ALA A 127 -26.46 8.91 -17.36
CA ALA A 127 -25.75 8.35 -18.49
C ALA A 127 -25.98 6.84 -18.57
N ALA A 128 -25.84 6.26 -19.77
CA ALA A 128 -25.74 4.82 -20.03
C ALA A 128 -26.73 3.91 -19.29
N GLY A 129 -27.99 4.02 -19.61
CA GLY A 129 -28.94 2.93 -19.32
C GLY A 129 -29.57 2.89 -17.93
N GLY A 130 -29.54 3.98 -17.16
CA GLY A 130 -30.46 4.14 -16.04
C GLY A 130 -30.00 3.74 -14.64
N GLU A 131 -28.70 3.53 -14.39
CA GLU A 131 -28.15 3.27 -13.04
C GLU A 131 -27.19 4.37 -12.55
N GLY A 132 -27.20 5.54 -13.21
CA GLY A 132 -26.31 6.67 -12.90
C GLY A 132 -26.71 7.47 -11.66
N LEU A 133 -26.00 8.56 -11.46
CA LEU A 133 -26.29 9.53 -10.39
C LEU A 133 -27.55 10.32 -10.74
N GLU A 134 -28.57 10.25 -9.90
CA GLU A 134 -29.86 10.95 -10.07
C GLU A 134 -30.13 11.88 -8.90
N LEU A 135 -30.98 12.89 -9.16
CA LEU A 135 -31.51 13.74 -8.10
C LEU A 135 -32.49 12.92 -7.23
N VAL A 136 -32.11 12.67 -5.96
CA VAL A 136 -32.89 11.87 -5.02
C VAL A 136 -33.87 12.75 -4.25
N GLU A 137 -33.47 13.99 -3.94
CA GLU A 137 -34.30 14.94 -3.20
C GLU A 137 -34.04 16.37 -3.69
N GLY A 138 -35.08 17.23 -3.69
CA GLY A 138 -34.99 18.64 -4.07
C GLY A 138 -35.21 18.90 -5.55
N GLU A 139 -34.58 19.95 -6.08
CA GLU A 139 -34.72 20.44 -7.44
C GLU A 139 -33.33 20.59 -8.10
N ALA A 140 -33.31 20.64 -9.43
CA ALA A 140 -32.09 20.90 -10.21
C ALA A 140 -31.58 22.33 -9.97
N PRO A 141 -30.24 22.54 -9.86
CA PRO A 141 -29.66 23.86 -9.65
C PRO A 141 -29.90 24.76 -10.86
N SER A 142 -30.15 26.06 -10.63
CA SER A 142 -30.40 27.06 -11.63
C SER A 142 -29.70 28.38 -11.29
N GLY A 143 -28.66 28.72 -12.05
CA GLY A 143 -27.85 29.92 -11.83
C GLY A 143 -26.79 29.75 -10.74
N ILE A 144 -25.93 30.77 -10.61
CA ILE A 144 -24.72 30.74 -9.75
C ILE A 144 -25.01 30.64 -8.26
N ASP A 145 -26.22 30.97 -7.83
CA ASP A 145 -26.61 30.98 -6.44
C ASP A 145 -27.18 29.62 -5.93
N GLU A 146 -27.26 28.63 -6.80
CA GLU A 146 -27.85 27.31 -6.50
C GLU A 146 -26.91 26.16 -6.88
N ILE A 147 -26.87 25.13 -6.02
CA ILE A 147 -26.10 23.91 -6.25
C ILE A 147 -26.91 22.67 -5.82
N ALA A 148 -26.51 21.52 -6.38
CA ALA A 148 -26.81 20.22 -5.79
C ALA A 148 -25.52 19.54 -5.30
N LEU A 149 -25.62 18.73 -4.23
CA LEU A 149 -24.52 17.94 -3.70
C LEU A 149 -24.85 16.45 -3.77
N ASP A 150 -23.85 15.61 -3.79
CA ASP A 150 -24.08 14.21 -3.48
C ASP A 150 -24.48 14.02 -2.00
N GLU A 151 -25.38 13.03 -1.72
CA GLU A 151 -25.93 12.79 -0.38
C GLU A 151 -24.83 12.60 0.69
N ALA A 152 -23.76 11.87 0.35
CA ALA A 152 -22.69 11.56 1.30
C ALA A 152 -21.87 12.80 1.66
N THR A 153 -21.67 13.71 0.70
CA THR A 153 -21.01 15.00 0.93
C THR A 153 -21.89 15.90 1.79
N ALA A 154 -23.17 16.02 1.47
CA ALA A 154 -24.11 16.83 2.27
C ALA A 154 -24.22 16.33 3.71
N GLU A 155 -24.36 15.00 3.93
CA GLU A 155 -24.38 14.40 5.26
C GLU A 155 -23.09 14.65 6.06
N LYS A 156 -21.92 14.47 5.43
CA LYS A 156 -20.61 14.73 6.07
C LYS A 156 -20.40 16.21 6.40
N ALA A 157 -20.85 17.09 5.51
CA ALA A 157 -20.74 18.53 5.68
C ALA A 157 -21.73 19.11 6.70
N GLY A 158 -22.84 18.40 6.98
CA GLY A 158 -23.88 18.79 7.92
C GLY A 158 -24.99 19.66 7.31
N TYR A 159 -25.12 19.74 5.96
CA TYR A 159 -26.08 20.58 5.27
C TYR A 159 -27.35 19.85 4.86
N GLU A 160 -28.48 20.59 4.94
CA GLU A 160 -29.81 20.19 4.44
C GLU A 160 -30.25 21.10 3.29
N ILE A 161 -31.22 20.67 2.50
CA ILE A 161 -31.77 21.49 1.41
C ILE A 161 -32.30 22.83 1.97
N GLY A 162 -31.86 23.94 1.37
CA GLY A 162 -32.14 25.32 1.79
C GLY A 162 -31.00 25.99 2.52
N ASP A 163 -29.95 25.26 2.91
CA ASP A 163 -28.78 25.84 3.58
C ASP A 163 -27.83 26.50 2.57
N THR A 164 -27.08 27.48 3.07
CA THR A 164 -25.99 28.12 2.29
C THR A 164 -24.70 27.33 2.51
N VAL A 165 -24.11 26.87 1.41
CA VAL A 165 -22.91 26.02 1.41
C VAL A 165 -21.69 26.81 0.97
N PRO A 166 -20.68 27.04 1.85
CA PRO A 166 -19.43 27.63 1.43
C PRO A 166 -18.66 26.66 0.57
N LEU A 167 -18.29 27.08 -0.64
CA LEU A 167 -17.46 26.35 -1.59
C LEU A 167 -16.13 27.07 -1.81
N LEU A 168 -15.09 26.31 -2.06
CA LEU A 168 -13.80 26.78 -2.56
C LEU A 168 -13.62 26.23 -3.97
N THR A 169 -13.29 27.11 -4.90
CA THR A 169 -13.08 26.72 -6.31
C THR A 169 -11.64 27.03 -6.71
N PRO A 170 -11.02 26.26 -7.61
CA PRO A 170 -9.65 26.51 -8.06
C PRO A 170 -9.54 27.79 -8.91
N ARG A 171 -10.65 28.26 -9.48
CA ARG A 171 -10.70 29.41 -10.40
C ARG A 171 -11.68 30.47 -9.93
N GLY A 172 -11.55 31.69 -10.45
CA GLY A 172 -12.46 32.81 -10.19
C GLY A 172 -12.42 33.35 -8.78
N ASP A 173 -13.55 33.74 -8.25
CA ASP A 173 -13.71 34.06 -6.84
C ASP A 173 -13.52 32.76 -6.05
N SER A 174 -12.40 32.64 -5.38
CA SER A 174 -11.99 31.43 -4.64
C SER A 174 -13.03 30.92 -3.63
N LYS A 175 -14.09 31.68 -3.38
CA LYS A 175 -15.14 31.36 -2.41
C LYS A 175 -16.53 31.71 -2.95
N LEU A 176 -17.36 30.68 -3.07
CA LEU A 176 -18.78 30.80 -3.38
C LEU A 176 -19.62 30.43 -2.15
N SER A 177 -20.83 30.90 -2.09
CA SER A 177 -21.77 30.58 -1.02
C SER A 177 -23.20 30.35 -1.57
N PRO A 178 -23.37 29.37 -2.47
CA PRO A 178 -24.67 29.07 -3.07
C PRO A 178 -25.58 28.34 -2.06
N THR A 179 -26.86 28.29 -2.41
CA THR A 179 -27.91 27.58 -1.68
C THR A 179 -27.97 26.10 -2.16
N LEU A 180 -28.00 25.14 -1.28
CA LEU A 180 -28.24 23.74 -1.60
C LEU A 180 -29.72 23.53 -1.93
N VAL A 181 -30.01 23.23 -3.21
CA VAL A 181 -31.39 23.03 -3.69
C VAL A 181 -31.73 21.57 -3.99
N GLY A 182 -30.71 20.71 -4.15
CA GLY A 182 -30.90 19.30 -4.47
C GLY A 182 -29.84 18.39 -3.91
N LEU A 183 -30.22 17.13 -3.68
CA LEU A 183 -29.34 16.04 -3.31
C LEU A 183 -29.34 14.98 -4.41
N ALA A 184 -28.16 14.59 -4.85
CA ALA A 184 -27.97 13.53 -5.84
C ALA A 184 -27.41 12.26 -5.20
N GLY A 185 -27.84 11.11 -5.69
CA GLY A 185 -27.43 9.82 -5.19
C GLY A 185 -27.60 8.71 -6.22
N PHE A 186 -27.16 7.52 -5.87
CA PHE A 186 -27.38 6.33 -6.70
C PHE A 186 -28.64 5.61 -6.21
N PRO A 187 -29.68 5.41 -7.04
CA PRO A 187 -30.94 4.78 -6.63
C PRO A 187 -30.76 3.39 -5.99
N ASP A 188 -29.77 2.63 -6.45
CA ASP A 188 -29.45 1.30 -5.96
C ASP A 188 -28.40 1.26 -4.83
N GLY A 189 -28.04 2.40 -4.24
CA GLY A 189 -27.14 2.50 -3.09
C GLY A 189 -25.67 2.46 -3.45
N GLY A 190 -25.27 3.09 -4.54
CA GLY A 190 -23.87 3.34 -4.91
C GLY A 190 -23.20 4.38 -4.01
N SER A 191 -21.91 4.63 -4.25
CA SER A 191 -21.10 5.63 -3.53
C SER A 191 -20.01 6.14 -4.46
N LEU A 192 -19.64 7.40 -4.32
CA LEU A 192 -18.48 8.01 -5.01
C LEU A 192 -17.12 7.58 -4.44
N ASN A 193 -17.07 6.51 -3.63
CA ASN A 193 -15.85 5.97 -3.03
C ASN A 193 -15.02 6.98 -2.21
N GLY A 194 -15.69 8.02 -1.69
CA GLY A 194 -15.07 9.08 -0.89
C GLY A 194 -14.78 10.36 -1.67
N ALA A 195 -14.95 10.37 -3.01
CA ALA A 195 -14.97 11.61 -3.78
C ALA A 195 -16.18 12.47 -3.39
N THR A 196 -16.06 13.78 -3.56
CA THR A 196 -17.16 14.74 -3.35
C THR A 196 -17.60 15.30 -4.70
N LEU A 197 -18.90 15.53 -4.86
CA LEU A 197 -19.47 16.04 -6.10
C LEU A 197 -20.37 17.23 -5.82
N THR A 198 -20.02 18.37 -6.43
CA THR A 198 -20.83 19.58 -6.44
C THR A 198 -21.35 19.81 -7.85
N MET A 199 -22.65 19.96 -8.01
CA MET A 199 -23.29 20.14 -9.31
C MET A 199 -23.83 21.56 -9.46
N PHE A 200 -23.56 22.15 -10.60
CA PHE A 200 -23.99 23.47 -11.02
C PHE A 200 -24.91 23.36 -12.25
N ASP A 201 -25.67 24.39 -12.57
CA ASP A 201 -26.25 24.46 -13.90
C ASP A 201 -25.16 24.65 -14.96
N THR A 202 -25.44 24.22 -16.21
CA THR A 202 -24.44 24.20 -17.29
C THR A 202 -23.82 25.56 -17.57
N ALA A 203 -24.62 26.65 -17.57
CA ALA A 203 -24.08 27.98 -17.86
C ALA A 203 -23.15 28.46 -16.73
N THR A 204 -23.50 28.19 -15.47
CA THR A 204 -22.66 28.49 -14.32
C THR A 204 -21.37 27.67 -14.35
N ALA A 205 -21.45 26.37 -14.66
CA ALA A 205 -20.26 25.52 -14.78
C ALA A 205 -19.31 26.02 -15.90
N GLN A 206 -19.86 26.41 -17.05
CA GLN A 206 -19.07 27.05 -18.13
C GLN A 206 -18.44 28.38 -17.71
N GLU A 207 -19.16 29.21 -16.96
CA GLU A 207 -18.64 30.48 -16.45
C GLU A 207 -17.51 30.25 -15.44
N LEU A 208 -17.67 29.29 -14.50
CA LEU A 208 -16.71 29.02 -13.46
C LEU A 208 -15.46 28.25 -13.94
N PHE A 209 -15.64 27.32 -14.89
CA PHE A 209 -14.61 26.37 -15.26
C PHE A 209 -14.08 26.51 -16.70
N LEU A 210 -14.83 27.18 -17.59
CA LEU A 210 -14.46 27.39 -19.00
C LEU A 210 -14.49 28.85 -19.42
N GLU A 211 -14.37 29.81 -18.48
CA GLU A 211 -14.34 31.27 -18.73
C GLU A 211 -15.55 31.78 -19.54
N GLY A 212 -16.69 31.14 -19.38
CA GLY A 212 -17.93 31.48 -20.11
C GLY A 212 -17.93 31.10 -21.58
N ARG A 213 -16.98 30.26 -22.03
CA ARG A 213 -16.97 29.70 -23.39
C ARG A 213 -18.11 28.70 -23.56
N ASP A 214 -18.82 28.76 -24.68
CA ASP A 214 -19.85 27.76 -25.01
C ASP A 214 -19.21 26.50 -25.59
N GLU A 215 -18.51 25.80 -24.71
CA GLU A 215 -17.70 24.62 -24.98
C GLU A 215 -17.87 23.63 -23.82
N TYR A 216 -17.39 22.39 -24.00
CA TYR A 216 -17.50 21.31 -23.03
C TYR A 216 -16.16 20.57 -22.91
N ASN A 217 -15.87 19.99 -21.77
CA ASN A 217 -14.68 19.14 -21.59
C ASN A 217 -14.80 17.86 -22.41
N ASP A 218 -15.99 17.26 -22.39
CA ASP A 218 -16.37 16.12 -23.21
C ASP A 218 -17.89 16.15 -23.48
N VAL A 219 -18.34 15.27 -24.38
CA VAL A 219 -19.77 15.15 -24.75
C VAL A 219 -20.15 13.68 -24.63
N TRP A 220 -21.24 13.40 -23.90
CA TRP A 220 -21.77 12.07 -23.72
C TRP A 220 -22.94 11.83 -24.66
N VAL A 221 -22.87 10.72 -25.40
CA VAL A 221 -23.90 10.30 -26.34
C VAL A 221 -24.56 9.04 -25.80
N THR A 222 -25.87 9.07 -25.63
CA THR A 222 -26.68 7.93 -25.20
C THR A 222 -27.29 7.23 -26.41
N ALA A 223 -27.21 5.91 -26.48
CA ALA A 223 -27.73 5.09 -27.57
C ALA A 223 -29.25 4.92 -27.50
N GLU A 224 -29.89 4.78 -28.65
CA GLU A 224 -31.28 4.26 -28.71
C GLU A 224 -31.33 2.77 -28.31
N ASP A 225 -32.50 2.33 -27.85
CA ASP A 225 -32.72 0.92 -27.47
C ASP A 225 -32.32 -0.06 -28.60
N GLY A 226 -31.31 -0.90 -28.34
CA GLY A 226 -30.84 -1.93 -29.24
C GLY A 226 -29.69 -1.55 -30.17
N VAL A 227 -29.15 -0.35 -30.05
CA VAL A 227 -27.90 0.09 -30.72
C VAL A 227 -26.74 -0.24 -29.79
N SER A 228 -25.66 -0.84 -30.31
CA SER A 228 -24.47 -1.11 -29.51
C SER A 228 -23.55 0.12 -29.43
N GLN A 229 -22.71 0.18 -28.36
CA GLN A 229 -21.75 1.27 -28.18
C GLN A 229 -20.78 1.40 -29.37
N GLU A 230 -20.32 0.25 -29.91
CA GLU A 230 -19.43 0.24 -31.06
C GLU A 230 -20.10 0.76 -32.35
N GLU A 231 -21.37 0.36 -32.60
CA GLU A 231 -22.13 0.86 -33.76
C GLU A 231 -22.37 2.37 -33.66
N LEU A 232 -22.66 2.86 -32.44
CA LEU A 232 -22.88 4.29 -32.20
C LEU A 232 -21.57 5.08 -32.32
N ARG A 233 -20.46 4.59 -31.74
CA ARG A 233 -19.14 5.19 -31.87
C ARG A 233 -18.75 5.37 -33.34
N ASP A 234 -18.84 4.30 -34.14
CA ASP A 234 -18.46 4.35 -35.57
C ASP A 234 -19.30 5.36 -36.34
N ALA A 235 -20.61 5.50 -36.00
CA ALA A 235 -21.50 6.48 -36.63
C ALA A 235 -21.20 7.94 -36.24
N VAL A 236 -20.74 8.15 -35.02
CA VAL A 236 -20.35 9.46 -34.44
C VAL A 236 -18.99 9.91 -34.97
N GLU A 237 -17.98 8.99 -34.98
CA GLU A 237 -16.58 9.29 -35.32
C GLU A 237 -16.42 9.86 -36.73
N ASP A 238 -17.20 9.37 -37.70
CA ASP A 238 -17.18 9.86 -39.09
C ASP A 238 -17.59 11.37 -39.26
N LEU A 239 -18.18 11.96 -38.22
CA LEU A 239 -18.71 13.36 -38.26
C LEU A 239 -17.83 14.32 -37.45
N LEU A 240 -16.87 13.81 -36.66
CA LEU A 240 -16.08 14.64 -35.76
C LEU A 240 -15.03 15.46 -36.51
N PRO A 241 -14.77 16.69 -36.10
CA PRO A 241 -13.67 17.49 -36.63
C PRO A 241 -12.31 16.94 -36.22
N ASP A 242 -11.26 17.32 -36.99
CA ASP A 242 -9.87 16.96 -36.65
C ASP A 242 -9.52 17.39 -35.22
N GLY A 243 -8.94 16.49 -34.45
CA GLY A 243 -8.54 16.72 -33.05
C GLY A 243 -9.59 16.32 -32.02
N ILE A 244 -10.73 15.77 -32.43
CA ILE A 244 -11.76 15.20 -31.53
C ILE A 244 -11.93 13.72 -31.89
N GLU A 245 -12.07 12.86 -30.91
CA GLU A 245 -12.27 11.43 -31.07
C GLU A 245 -13.53 10.94 -30.34
N ALA A 246 -14.08 9.81 -30.79
CA ALA A 246 -15.15 9.10 -30.10
C ALA A 246 -14.63 7.77 -29.54
N VAL A 247 -14.88 7.51 -28.27
CA VAL A 247 -14.57 6.23 -27.61
C VAL A 247 -15.85 5.63 -27.03
N THR A 248 -15.92 4.30 -26.90
CA THR A 248 -17.08 3.69 -26.22
C THR A 248 -17.07 4.05 -24.74
N GLY A 249 -18.25 4.09 -24.11
CA GLY A 249 -18.37 4.37 -22.68
C GLY A 249 -17.60 3.33 -21.84
N ASP A 250 -17.61 2.07 -22.25
CA ASP A 250 -16.84 1.01 -21.59
C ASP A 250 -15.33 1.25 -21.70
N GLU A 251 -14.82 1.67 -22.87
CA GLU A 251 -13.40 2.03 -23.04
C GLU A 251 -13.01 3.24 -22.18
N ALA A 252 -13.81 4.30 -22.18
CA ALA A 252 -13.57 5.50 -21.36
C ALA A 252 -13.59 5.18 -19.86
N ALA A 253 -14.54 4.36 -19.41
CA ALA A 253 -14.62 3.92 -18.02
C ALA A 253 -13.44 3.04 -17.60
N ASP A 254 -13.03 2.10 -18.45
CA ASP A 254 -11.88 1.22 -18.19
C ASP A 254 -10.55 2.02 -18.19
N GLU A 255 -10.38 3.01 -19.07
CA GLU A 255 -9.22 3.88 -19.12
C GLU A 255 -9.11 4.73 -17.85
N SER A 256 -10.19 5.43 -17.47
CA SER A 256 -10.24 6.23 -16.24
C SER A 256 -10.03 5.38 -14.98
N ALA A 257 -10.67 4.19 -14.92
CA ALA A 257 -10.46 3.26 -13.83
C ALA A 257 -9.01 2.74 -13.78
N SER A 258 -8.41 2.46 -14.94
CA SER A 258 -7.04 1.93 -15.04
C SER A 258 -6.01 2.92 -14.52
N GLN A 259 -6.12 4.21 -14.86
CA GLN A 259 -5.22 5.25 -14.36
C GLN A 259 -5.28 5.37 -12.83
N LEU A 260 -6.50 5.44 -12.27
CA LEU A 260 -6.66 5.51 -10.83
C LEU A 260 -6.18 4.22 -10.13
N LEU A 261 -6.42 3.06 -10.75
CA LEU A 261 -5.92 1.78 -10.26
C LEU A 261 -4.39 1.67 -10.36
N GLU A 262 -3.77 2.27 -11.36
CA GLU A 262 -2.31 2.35 -11.45
C GLU A 262 -1.74 3.19 -10.31
N ALA A 263 -2.32 4.35 -10.02
CA ALA A 263 -1.95 5.19 -8.89
C ALA A 263 -2.03 4.47 -7.54
N VAL A 264 -3.02 3.56 -7.37
CA VAL A 264 -3.17 2.77 -6.13
C VAL A 264 -2.63 1.34 -6.24
N SER A 265 -2.01 0.96 -7.36
CA SER A 265 -1.50 -0.41 -7.62
C SER A 265 -0.44 -0.85 -6.61
N PHE A 266 0.33 0.11 -6.10
CA PHE A 266 1.31 -0.14 -5.04
C PHE A 266 0.66 -0.76 -3.79
N ILE A 267 -0.57 -0.36 -3.42
CA ILE A 267 -1.33 -0.93 -2.29
C ILE A 267 -1.59 -2.41 -2.53
N THR A 268 -2.09 -2.75 -3.72
CA THR A 268 -2.37 -4.14 -4.11
C THR A 268 -1.10 -4.99 -4.12
N THR A 269 -0.03 -4.48 -4.72
CA THR A 269 1.29 -5.14 -4.75
C THR A 269 1.82 -5.37 -3.34
N PHE A 270 1.69 -4.37 -2.48
CA PHE A 270 2.08 -4.44 -1.08
C PHE A 270 1.30 -5.52 -0.32
N LEU A 271 -0.03 -5.54 -0.44
CA LEU A 271 -0.89 -6.57 0.16
C LEU A 271 -0.52 -7.98 -0.32
N LEU A 272 -0.19 -8.17 -1.61
CA LEU A 272 0.25 -9.45 -2.15
C LEU A 272 1.62 -9.89 -1.63
N ILE A 273 2.56 -8.96 -1.45
CA ILE A 273 3.86 -9.24 -0.81
C ILE A 273 3.64 -9.74 0.62
N PHE A 274 2.80 -9.05 1.40
CA PHE A 274 2.45 -9.47 2.76
C PHE A 274 1.74 -10.83 2.79
N ALA A 275 0.84 -11.09 1.84
CA ALA A 275 0.20 -12.39 1.68
C ALA A 275 1.24 -13.50 1.41
N GLY A 276 2.22 -13.23 0.56
CA GLY A 276 3.36 -14.13 0.29
C GLY A 276 4.18 -14.41 1.55
N ILE A 277 4.48 -13.39 2.35
CA ILE A 277 5.22 -13.53 3.60
C ILE A 277 4.42 -14.34 4.63
N ALA A 278 3.14 -14.03 4.82
CA ALA A 278 2.24 -14.78 5.69
C ALA A 278 2.17 -16.26 5.27
N LEU A 279 2.18 -16.53 3.96
CA LEU A 279 2.23 -17.86 3.39
C LEU A 279 3.55 -18.60 3.70
N VAL A 280 4.70 -17.91 3.60
CA VAL A 280 6.00 -18.47 3.95
C VAL A 280 6.06 -18.82 5.44
N VAL A 281 5.67 -17.88 6.33
CA VAL A 281 5.60 -18.11 7.78
C VAL A 281 4.64 -19.25 8.11
N GLY A 282 3.45 -19.25 7.51
CA GLY A 282 2.46 -20.31 7.65
C GLY A 282 2.98 -21.67 7.19
N SER A 283 3.69 -21.71 6.06
CA SER A 283 4.30 -22.95 5.55
C SER A 283 5.33 -23.54 6.53
N PHE A 284 6.16 -22.70 7.15
CA PHE A 284 7.09 -23.14 8.20
C PHE A 284 6.36 -23.79 9.38
N LEU A 285 5.27 -23.19 9.83
CA LEU A 285 4.46 -23.72 10.92
C LEU A 285 3.80 -25.05 10.54
N ILE A 286 3.28 -25.17 9.32
CA ILE A 286 2.66 -26.38 8.79
C ILE A 286 3.70 -27.51 8.71
N VAL A 287 4.87 -27.26 8.10
CA VAL A 287 5.98 -28.23 8.01
C VAL A 287 6.39 -28.72 9.39
N ASN A 288 6.56 -27.79 10.36
CA ASN A 288 6.93 -28.15 11.73
C ASN A 288 5.85 -29.02 12.40
N THR A 289 4.60 -28.62 12.30
CA THR A 289 3.46 -29.35 12.88
C THR A 289 3.30 -30.75 12.28
N PHE A 290 3.35 -30.89 10.96
CA PHE A 290 3.29 -32.20 10.29
C PHE A 290 4.50 -33.07 10.59
N SER A 291 5.70 -32.49 10.69
CA SER A 291 6.91 -33.24 11.08
C SER A 291 6.73 -33.90 12.43
N ILE A 292 6.16 -33.20 13.41
CA ILE A 292 5.92 -33.70 14.75
C ILE A 292 4.76 -34.72 14.76
N LEU A 293 3.65 -34.40 14.07
CA LEU A 293 2.47 -35.29 14.00
C LEU A 293 2.81 -36.64 13.39
N VAL A 294 3.59 -36.63 12.30
CA VAL A 294 4.02 -37.84 11.61
C VAL A 294 5.06 -38.61 12.46
N ALA A 295 5.97 -37.93 13.20
CA ALA A 295 6.91 -38.57 14.11
C ALA A 295 6.18 -39.29 15.25
N GLN A 296 5.15 -38.69 15.84
CA GLN A 296 4.35 -39.31 16.92
C GLN A 296 3.56 -40.55 16.45
N ARG A 297 3.24 -40.64 15.16
CA ARG A 297 2.55 -41.80 14.56
C ARG A 297 3.48 -42.76 13.89
N SER A 298 4.79 -42.63 14.09
CA SER A 298 5.79 -43.48 13.44
C SER A 298 5.58 -44.97 13.77
N ARG A 299 5.22 -45.30 15.02
CA ARG A 299 4.88 -46.69 15.44
C ARG A 299 3.62 -47.20 14.76
N GLU A 300 2.52 -46.39 14.72
CA GLU A 300 1.27 -46.76 14.04
C GLU A 300 1.51 -47.00 12.55
N LEU A 301 2.27 -46.12 11.89
CA LEU A 301 2.59 -46.21 10.46
C LEU A 301 3.53 -47.39 10.16
N ALA A 302 4.44 -47.69 11.08
CA ALA A 302 5.32 -48.84 10.99
C ALA A 302 4.57 -50.19 11.16
N LEU A 303 3.60 -50.26 12.08
CA LEU A 303 2.69 -51.38 12.23
C LEU A 303 1.86 -51.63 10.97
N LEU A 304 1.31 -50.61 10.34
CA LEU A 304 0.62 -50.72 9.05
C LEU A 304 1.54 -51.31 7.97
N ARG A 305 2.83 -50.95 7.97
CA ARG A 305 3.82 -51.51 7.04
C ARG A 305 4.19 -52.97 7.38
N ALA A 306 4.26 -53.30 8.66
CA ALA A 306 4.46 -54.69 9.09
C ALA A 306 3.29 -55.59 8.69
N LEU A 307 2.05 -55.02 8.62
CA LEU A 307 0.86 -55.69 8.10
C LEU A 307 0.75 -55.69 6.56
N GLY A 308 1.79 -55.25 5.84
CA GLY A 308 1.88 -55.33 4.39
C GLY A 308 1.55 -54.01 3.62
N ALA A 309 1.36 -52.88 4.29
CA ALA A 309 1.16 -51.59 3.60
C ALA A 309 2.42 -51.12 2.89
N SER A 310 2.30 -50.70 1.64
CA SER A 310 3.40 -50.14 0.85
C SER A 310 3.80 -48.74 1.32
N LYS A 311 5.06 -48.32 1.06
CA LYS A 311 5.55 -46.95 1.32
C LYS A 311 4.64 -45.89 0.68
N ARG A 312 4.15 -46.12 -0.54
CA ARG A 312 3.25 -45.21 -1.26
C ARG A 312 1.89 -45.08 -0.55
N GLN A 313 1.37 -46.15 0.02
CA GLN A 313 0.10 -46.13 0.77
C GLN A 313 0.23 -45.32 2.06
N VAL A 314 1.35 -45.39 2.76
CA VAL A 314 1.63 -44.61 3.97
C VAL A 314 1.72 -43.11 3.61
N VAL A 315 2.49 -42.76 2.57
CA VAL A 315 2.57 -41.35 2.11
C VAL A 315 1.20 -40.83 1.67
N ARG A 316 0.44 -41.61 0.88
CA ARG A 316 -0.91 -41.21 0.47
C ARG A 316 -1.87 -41.02 1.64
N SER A 317 -1.75 -41.79 2.71
CA SER A 317 -2.58 -41.62 3.92
C SER A 317 -2.32 -40.27 4.60
N VAL A 318 -1.04 -39.88 4.75
CA VAL A 318 -0.66 -38.58 5.31
C VAL A 318 -1.05 -37.43 4.38
N GLN A 319 -0.88 -37.60 3.06
CA GLN A 319 -1.29 -36.61 2.07
C GLN A 319 -2.80 -36.38 2.07
N LEU A 320 -3.58 -37.41 2.28
CA LEU A 320 -5.03 -37.32 2.37
C LEU A 320 -5.48 -36.56 3.63
N GLU A 321 -4.78 -36.77 4.77
CA GLU A 321 -5.00 -35.96 5.98
C GLU A 321 -4.65 -34.49 5.72
N ALA A 322 -3.52 -34.22 5.04
CA ALA A 322 -3.10 -32.87 4.66
C ALA A 322 -4.12 -32.21 3.72
N PHE A 323 -4.64 -32.96 2.74
CA PHE A 323 -5.69 -32.48 1.83
C PHE A 323 -6.95 -32.06 2.59
N VAL A 324 -7.48 -32.92 3.48
CA VAL A 324 -8.68 -32.61 4.27
C VAL A 324 -8.47 -31.40 5.16
N LEU A 325 -7.30 -31.30 5.83
CA LEU A 325 -6.96 -30.13 6.65
C LEU A 325 -6.77 -28.88 5.81
N GLY A 326 -6.19 -29.01 4.61
CA GLY A 326 -6.07 -27.92 3.63
C GLY A 326 -7.42 -27.40 3.19
N VAL A 327 -8.38 -28.27 2.86
CA VAL A 327 -9.74 -27.88 2.48
C VAL A 327 -10.46 -27.20 3.65
N ILE A 328 -10.44 -27.78 4.85
CA ILE A 328 -11.09 -27.19 6.03
C ILE A 328 -10.44 -25.84 6.35
N GLY A 329 -9.10 -25.78 6.31
CA GLY A 329 -8.34 -24.55 6.56
C GLY A 329 -8.63 -23.47 5.51
N ALA A 330 -8.77 -23.84 4.23
CA ALA A 330 -9.12 -22.92 3.16
C ALA A 330 -10.55 -22.37 3.33
N THR A 331 -11.51 -23.22 3.67
CA THR A 331 -12.91 -22.78 3.88
C THR A 331 -13.04 -21.81 5.06
N ILE A 332 -12.43 -22.13 6.20
CA ILE A 332 -12.44 -21.23 7.37
C ILE A 332 -11.60 -19.98 7.09
N GLY A 333 -10.47 -20.15 6.41
CA GLY A 333 -9.58 -19.07 6.01
C GLY A 333 -10.26 -18.08 5.07
N LEU A 334 -11.04 -18.54 4.10
CA LEU A 334 -11.84 -17.70 3.22
C LEU A 334 -12.86 -16.86 4.03
N GLY A 335 -13.56 -17.49 4.98
CA GLY A 335 -14.50 -16.77 5.87
C GLY A 335 -13.80 -15.71 6.75
N LEU A 336 -12.61 -16.01 7.31
CA LEU A 336 -11.80 -15.02 8.02
C LEU A 336 -11.19 -13.98 7.09
N GLY A 337 -10.92 -14.32 5.83
CA GLY A 337 -10.48 -13.40 4.79
C GLY A 337 -11.50 -12.30 4.52
N VAL A 338 -12.80 -12.65 4.53
CA VAL A 338 -13.89 -11.65 4.46
C VAL A 338 -13.82 -10.66 5.63
N LEU A 339 -13.64 -11.16 6.85
CA LEU A 339 -13.49 -10.29 8.02
C LEU A 339 -12.24 -9.41 7.95
N LEU A 340 -11.15 -9.93 7.40
CA LEU A 340 -9.94 -9.15 7.17
C LEU A 340 -10.16 -8.07 6.10
N ALA A 341 -10.84 -8.39 5.00
CA ALA A 341 -11.19 -7.41 3.97
C ALA A 341 -12.10 -6.30 4.52
N MET A 342 -13.07 -6.64 5.40
CA MET A 342 -13.87 -5.66 6.13
C MET A 342 -12.99 -4.76 7.02
N GLY A 343 -12.02 -5.35 7.72
CA GLY A 343 -11.07 -4.61 8.56
C GLY A 343 -10.18 -3.67 7.74
N LEU A 344 -9.69 -4.10 6.57
CA LEU A 344 -8.94 -3.26 5.63
C LEU A 344 -9.81 -2.10 5.12
N ARG A 345 -11.06 -2.37 4.74
CA ARG A 345 -12.01 -1.34 4.31
C ARG A 345 -12.20 -0.25 5.37
N VAL A 346 -12.42 -0.63 6.64
CA VAL A 346 -12.53 0.34 7.75
C VAL A 346 -11.21 1.10 7.96
N LEU A 347 -10.08 0.43 7.81
CA LEU A 347 -8.77 1.07 7.92
C LEU A 347 -8.56 2.11 6.82
N PHE A 348 -8.82 1.76 5.56
CA PHE A 348 -8.64 2.67 4.43
C PHE A 348 -9.65 3.81 4.40
N ALA A 349 -10.87 3.62 4.94
CA ALA A 349 -11.84 4.69 5.12
C ALA A 349 -11.33 5.83 6.03
N GLN A 350 -10.44 5.52 7.00
CA GLN A 350 -9.79 6.55 7.84
C GLN A 350 -8.79 7.42 7.05
N PHE A 351 -8.37 6.95 5.87
CA PHE A 351 -7.48 7.65 4.96
C PHE A 351 -8.22 8.21 3.73
N GLY A 352 -9.54 8.40 3.84
CA GLY A 352 -10.36 9.00 2.79
C GLY A 352 -10.92 8.01 1.76
N LEU A 353 -10.40 6.78 1.65
CA LEU A 353 -10.88 5.77 0.71
C LEU A 353 -12.09 5.01 1.29
N ASP A 354 -13.28 5.60 1.18
CA ASP A 354 -14.51 5.04 1.75
C ASP A 354 -15.27 4.16 0.75
N LEU A 355 -15.08 2.87 0.87
CA LEU A 355 -15.79 1.85 0.09
C LEU A 355 -17.08 1.35 0.79
N SER A 356 -17.63 2.07 1.79
CA SER A 356 -18.73 1.57 2.65
C SER A 356 -20.03 1.32 1.90
N GLY A 357 -20.33 2.08 0.85
CA GLY A 357 -21.52 1.92 0.00
C GLY A 357 -21.45 0.77 -1.00
N GLN A 358 -20.28 0.16 -1.23
CA GLN A 358 -20.12 -0.83 -2.28
C GLN A 358 -20.22 -2.28 -1.79
N PRO A 359 -20.86 -3.20 -2.54
CA PRO A 359 -20.88 -4.62 -2.19
C PRO A 359 -19.50 -5.25 -2.30
N MET A 360 -19.16 -6.14 -1.37
CA MET A 360 -17.87 -6.87 -1.43
C MET A 360 -17.86 -7.84 -2.61
N VAL A 361 -16.77 -7.84 -3.39
CA VAL A 361 -16.61 -8.67 -4.58
C VAL A 361 -15.95 -10.00 -4.22
N PHE A 362 -16.65 -11.09 -4.49
CA PHE A 362 -16.15 -12.47 -4.32
C PHE A 362 -15.79 -13.07 -5.68
N GLY A 363 -14.62 -12.72 -6.20
CA GLY A 363 -14.13 -13.26 -7.48
C GLY A 363 -13.89 -14.77 -7.42
N VAL A 364 -14.16 -15.47 -8.55
CA VAL A 364 -13.79 -16.89 -8.71
C VAL A 364 -12.28 -17.07 -8.50
N ARG A 365 -11.46 -16.09 -8.93
CA ARG A 365 -10.01 -16.02 -8.70
C ARG A 365 -9.65 -16.15 -7.23
N THR A 366 -10.33 -15.41 -6.35
CA THR A 366 -10.10 -15.42 -4.89
C THR A 366 -10.42 -16.79 -4.27
N VAL A 367 -11.53 -17.41 -4.67
CA VAL A 367 -11.91 -18.75 -4.20
C VAL A 367 -10.88 -19.79 -4.66
N LEU A 368 -10.55 -19.79 -5.94
CA LEU A 368 -9.56 -20.72 -6.50
C LEU A 368 -8.18 -20.55 -5.86
N ALA A 369 -7.68 -19.31 -5.71
CA ALA A 369 -6.41 -19.01 -5.05
C ALA A 369 -6.39 -19.49 -3.60
N SER A 370 -7.47 -19.25 -2.84
CA SER A 370 -7.61 -19.67 -1.44
C SER A 370 -7.51 -21.19 -1.28
N TYR A 371 -8.23 -21.95 -2.09
CA TYR A 371 -8.16 -23.42 -2.05
C TYR A 371 -6.86 -23.96 -2.61
N LEU A 372 -6.33 -23.38 -3.68
CA LEU A 372 -5.04 -23.77 -4.25
C LEU A 372 -3.91 -23.57 -3.22
N VAL A 373 -3.84 -22.39 -2.63
CA VAL A 373 -2.85 -22.07 -1.58
C VAL A 373 -3.06 -22.97 -0.36
N GLY A 374 -4.26 -23.05 0.19
CA GLY A 374 -4.55 -23.82 1.41
C GLY A 374 -4.29 -25.31 1.23
N VAL A 375 -4.63 -25.88 0.09
CA VAL A 375 -4.45 -27.31 -0.19
C VAL A 375 -3.03 -27.63 -0.64
N LEU A 376 -2.51 -26.93 -1.68
CA LEU A 376 -1.19 -27.26 -2.24
C LEU A 376 -0.06 -27.02 -1.24
N VAL A 377 -0.09 -25.89 -0.52
CA VAL A 377 0.94 -25.57 0.49
C VAL A 377 0.91 -26.59 1.61
N THR A 378 -0.28 -26.98 2.08
CA THR A 378 -0.43 -27.99 3.15
C THR A 378 0.06 -29.37 2.69
N MET A 379 -0.28 -29.77 1.47
CA MET A 379 0.18 -31.04 0.89
C MET A 379 1.70 -31.05 0.65
N ALA A 380 2.27 -29.96 0.14
CA ALA A 380 3.71 -29.79 -0.05
C ALA A 380 4.47 -29.84 1.29
N ALA A 381 3.96 -29.13 2.29
CA ALA A 381 4.51 -29.11 3.65
C ALA A 381 4.48 -30.48 4.31
N ALA A 382 3.41 -31.25 4.12
CA ALA A 382 3.26 -32.61 4.65
C ALA A 382 4.06 -33.67 3.89
N TRP A 383 4.41 -33.42 2.63
CA TRP A 383 5.04 -34.42 1.74
C TRP A 383 6.43 -34.86 2.23
N LEU A 384 7.27 -33.90 2.64
CA LEU A 384 8.63 -34.19 3.08
C LEU A 384 8.68 -35.00 4.38
N PRO A 385 7.90 -34.67 5.46
CA PRO A 385 7.77 -35.50 6.66
C PRO A 385 7.20 -36.89 6.34
N ALA A 386 6.18 -36.97 5.53
CA ALA A 386 5.56 -38.26 5.15
C ALA A 386 6.55 -39.19 4.44
N ARG A 387 7.34 -38.66 3.51
CA ARG A 387 8.38 -39.44 2.80
C ARG A 387 9.50 -39.92 3.72
N ARG A 388 9.91 -39.10 4.69
CA ARG A 388 10.95 -39.45 5.65
C ARG A 388 10.48 -40.63 6.52
N THR A 389 9.29 -40.55 7.09
CA THR A 389 8.74 -41.60 7.95
C THR A 389 8.46 -42.89 7.18
N ALA A 390 8.00 -42.80 5.93
CA ALA A 390 7.79 -43.98 5.08
C ALA A 390 9.11 -44.74 4.74
N LYS A 391 10.28 -44.13 4.92
CA LYS A 391 11.59 -44.81 4.74
C LYS A 391 12.04 -45.63 5.95
N ILE A 392 11.51 -45.35 7.16
CA ILE A 392 11.88 -46.06 8.39
C ILE A 392 11.43 -47.53 8.27
N SER A 393 12.29 -48.50 8.59
CA SER A 393 11.91 -49.93 8.58
C SER A 393 10.97 -50.25 9.74
N PRO A 394 10.00 -51.18 9.61
CA PRO A 394 9.12 -51.61 10.69
C PRO A 394 9.85 -52.07 11.96
N VAL A 395 10.96 -52.78 11.79
CA VAL A 395 11.78 -53.27 12.88
C VAL A 395 12.50 -52.14 13.66
N GLN A 396 12.98 -51.11 12.94
CA GLN A 396 13.56 -49.95 13.58
C GLN A 396 12.53 -49.13 14.36
N ALA A 397 11.29 -49.02 13.84
CA ALA A 397 10.21 -48.28 14.51
C ALA A 397 9.68 -48.94 15.79
N MET A 398 9.94 -50.26 15.99
CA MET A 398 9.56 -51.00 17.17
C MET A 398 10.65 -51.01 18.26
N ARG A 399 11.86 -50.56 17.98
CA ARG A 399 12.92 -50.34 18.96
C ARG A 399 12.79 -48.94 19.57
N ASP A 400 13.00 -48.82 20.88
CA ASP A 400 12.85 -47.54 21.60
C ASP A 400 13.89 -46.47 21.22
N ASP A 401 15.00 -46.87 20.58
CA ASP A 401 16.06 -45.99 20.07
C ASP A 401 15.83 -45.59 18.60
N ILE A 402 14.73 -44.91 18.30
CA ILE A 402 14.55 -44.27 16.99
C ILE A 402 15.38 -42.97 16.92
N ALA A 403 16.67 -43.08 16.76
CA ALA A 403 17.46 -42.01 16.19
C ALA A 403 17.11 -41.98 14.68
N LEU A 404 16.13 -41.17 14.29
CA LEU A 404 15.93 -40.80 12.88
C LEU A 404 17.31 -40.39 12.34
N SER A 405 17.79 -41.04 11.26
CA SER A 405 19.02 -40.64 10.60
C SER A 405 18.84 -39.23 10.08
N GLU A 406 19.18 -38.31 10.93
CA GLU A 406 19.08 -36.89 10.62
C GLU A 406 20.19 -36.51 9.65
N SER A 407 19.86 -35.77 8.59
CA SER A 407 20.89 -35.12 7.78
C SER A 407 21.85 -34.39 8.70
N SER A 408 23.16 -34.61 8.56
CA SER A 408 24.20 -33.95 9.35
C SER A 408 23.92 -32.44 9.45
N MET A 409 24.07 -31.86 10.65
CA MET A 409 23.94 -30.42 10.86
C MET A 409 24.81 -29.62 9.87
N THR A 410 25.98 -30.19 9.55
CA THR A 410 26.95 -29.68 8.58
C THR A 410 26.35 -29.62 7.17
N THR A 411 25.70 -30.66 6.69
CA THR A 411 25.06 -30.68 5.35
C THR A 411 23.93 -29.65 5.26
N ARG A 412 23.18 -29.46 6.35
CA ARG A 412 22.11 -28.49 6.39
C ARG A 412 22.65 -27.05 6.40
N PHE A 413 23.75 -26.81 7.12
CA PHE A 413 24.43 -25.52 7.10
C PHE A 413 24.94 -25.16 5.72
N TRP A 414 25.66 -26.08 5.02
CA TRP A 414 26.16 -25.82 3.67
C TRP A 414 25.08 -25.61 2.62
N ARG A 415 23.95 -26.32 2.73
CA ARG A 415 22.78 -26.07 1.87
C ARG A 415 22.14 -24.73 2.14
N GLY A 416 22.03 -24.34 3.41
CA GLY A 416 21.54 -23.01 3.79
C GLY A 416 22.46 -21.89 3.31
N LEU A 417 23.79 -22.09 3.44
CA LEU A 417 24.79 -21.17 2.94
C LEU A 417 24.73 -21.02 1.41
N ALA A 418 24.63 -22.15 0.69
CA ALA A 418 24.47 -22.10 -0.76
C ALA A 418 23.21 -21.34 -1.18
N LEU A 419 22.09 -21.53 -0.47
CA LEU A 419 20.86 -20.82 -0.74
C LEU A 419 21.00 -19.31 -0.46
N ALA A 420 21.66 -18.95 0.65
CA ALA A 420 21.92 -17.55 0.99
C ALA A 420 22.86 -16.87 -0.01
N VAL A 421 23.89 -17.59 -0.51
CA VAL A 421 24.80 -17.09 -1.54
C VAL A 421 24.05 -16.86 -2.87
N VAL A 422 23.20 -17.82 -3.28
CA VAL A 422 22.33 -17.62 -4.46
C VAL A 422 21.43 -16.39 -4.28
N GLY A 423 20.87 -16.23 -3.08
CA GLY A 423 20.05 -15.03 -2.76
C GLY A 423 20.86 -13.74 -2.84
N MET A 424 22.11 -13.72 -2.33
CA MET A 424 23.00 -12.53 -2.47
C MET A 424 23.34 -12.22 -3.92
N VAL A 425 23.59 -13.26 -4.73
CA VAL A 425 23.87 -13.06 -6.18
C VAL A 425 22.65 -12.49 -6.90
N LEU A 426 21.45 -13.02 -6.64
CA LEU A 426 20.22 -12.49 -7.24
C LEU A 426 19.98 -11.04 -6.82
N LEU A 427 20.27 -10.72 -5.58
CA LEU A 427 20.11 -9.38 -5.04
C LEU A 427 21.11 -8.41 -5.69
N ALA A 428 22.38 -8.79 -5.83
CA ALA A 428 23.40 -7.98 -6.49
C ALA A 428 23.13 -7.78 -8.01
N ILE A 429 22.56 -8.80 -8.68
CA ILE A 429 22.12 -8.64 -10.08
C ILE A 429 20.91 -7.69 -10.15
N GLY A 430 19.93 -7.81 -9.23
CA GLY A 430 18.75 -6.97 -9.22
C GLY A 430 19.02 -5.50 -8.85
N LEU A 431 20.15 -5.22 -8.19
CA LEU A 431 20.62 -3.85 -7.88
C LEU A 431 21.39 -3.19 -9.04
N GLY A 432 21.63 -3.90 -10.15
CA GLY A 432 22.41 -3.37 -11.26
C GLY A 432 23.93 -3.41 -11.08
N ASP A 433 24.46 -3.78 -9.89
CA ASP A 433 25.90 -3.80 -9.60
C ASP A 433 26.72 -4.76 -10.49
N ILE A 434 26.08 -5.73 -11.15
CA ILE A 434 26.76 -6.76 -11.97
C ILE A 434 26.36 -6.70 -13.45
N VAL A 435 25.13 -6.28 -13.74
CA VAL A 435 24.56 -6.24 -15.09
C VAL A 435 23.67 -5.01 -15.18
N ASP A 436 23.97 -4.11 -16.08
CA ASP A 436 23.14 -2.95 -16.38
C ASP A 436 21.84 -3.38 -17.09
N ASP A 437 20.76 -2.67 -16.89
CA ASP A 437 19.48 -2.82 -17.60
C ASP A 437 18.82 -4.20 -17.48
N VAL A 438 18.68 -4.73 -16.26
CA VAL A 438 18.09 -6.05 -16.01
C VAL A 438 16.58 -6.00 -16.03
N PRO A 439 15.88 -6.64 -17.00
CA PRO A 439 14.43 -6.74 -16.94
C PRO A 439 14.00 -7.50 -15.67
N TYR A 440 12.99 -6.98 -14.95
CA TYR A 440 12.47 -7.57 -13.71
C TYR A 440 13.39 -7.44 -12.47
N SER A 441 14.17 -6.36 -12.34
CA SER A 441 15.05 -6.05 -11.20
C SER A 441 14.38 -6.22 -9.83
N GLY A 442 13.20 -5.66 -9.63
CA GLY A 442 12.41 -5.80 -8.39
C GLY A 442 12.06 -7.24 -8.04
N GLN A 443 11.76 -8.09 -9.03
CA GLN A 443 11.48 -9.52 -8.80
C GLN A 443 12.74 -10.27 -8.37
N MET A 444 13.92 -9.91 -8.91
CA MET A 444 15.19 -10.49 -8.52
C MET A 444 15.58 -10.09 -7.10
N ILE A 445 15.38 -8.83 -6.72
CA ILE A 445 15.56 -8.34 -5.34
C ILE A 445 14.66 -9.13 -4.38
N GLY A 446 13.38 -9.25 -4.68
CA GLY A 446 12.42 -10.00 -3.87
C GLY A 446 12.78 -11.48 -3.72
N ALA A 447 13.17 -12.15 -4.80
CA ALA A 447 13.64 -13.53 -4.77
C ALA A 447 14.95 -13.67 -3.98
N GLY A 448 15.88 -12.72 -4.13
CA GLY A 448 17.13 -12.67 -3.38
C GLY A 448 16.89 -12.61 -1.86
N VAL A 449 16.06 -11.68 -1.41
CA VAL A 449 15.63 -11.56 0.00
C VAL A 449 15.01 -12.85 0.50
N LEU A 450 14.10 -13.47 -0.25
CA LEU A 450 13.45 -14.72 0.11
C LEU A 450 14.49 -15.86 0.27
N PHE A 451 15.43 -16.00 -0.66
CA PHE A 451 16.45 -17.05 -0.60
C PHE A 451 17.44 -16.83 0.56
N ILE A 452 17.79 -15.58 0.89
CA ILE A 452 18.60 -15.27 2.08
C ILE A 452 17.83 -15.65 3.36
N LEU A 453 16.56 -15.26 3.48
CA LEU A 453 15.71 -15.61 4.63
C LEU A 453 15.62 -17.15 4.83
N LEU A 454 15.36 -17.90 3.76
CA LEU A 454 15.29 -19.35 3.78
C LEU A 454 16.67 -19.99 4.10
N GLY A 455 17.73 -19.41 3.58
CA GLY A 455 19.11 -19.82 3.83
C GLY A 455 19.49 -19.65 5.31
N VAL A 456 19.26 -18.48 5.88
CA VAL A 456 19.50 -18.19 7.30
C VAL A 456 18.63 -19.05 8.20
N ALA A 457 17.35 -19.25 7.87
CA ALA A 457 16.47 -20.17 8.59
C ALA A 457 17.00 -21.61 8.56
N ALA A 458 17.61 -22.05 7.47
CA ALA A 458 18.23 -23.38 7.37
C ALA A 458 19.54 -23.47 8.18
N MET A 459 20.34 -22.40 8.25
CA MET A 459 21.59 -22.32 9.02
C MET A 459 21.37 -22.06 10.51
N SER A 460 20.21 -21.51 10.90
CA SER A 460 19.91 -21.05 12.26
C SER A 460 20.21 -22.06 13.38
N PRO A 461 20.07 -23.43 13.20
CA PRO A 461 20.44 -24.39 14.27
C PRO A 461 21.92 -24.39 14.61
N VAL A 462 22.79 -23.97 13.71
CA VAL A 462 24.23 -23.85 13.94
C VAL A 462 24.57 -22.48 14.49
N ILE A 463 24.05 -21.43 13.87
CA ILE A 463 24.28 -20.01 14.22
C ILE A 463 23.76 -19.70 15.62
N SER A 464 22.67 -20.33 16.05
CA SER A 464 22.05 -20.05 17.37
C SER A 464 22.82 -20.62 18.58
N ARG A 465 23.72 -21.61 18.39
CA ARG A 465 24.43 -22.26 19.50
C ARG A 465 25.18 -21.29 20.43
N PRO A 466 26.02 -20.34 19.94
CA PRO A 466 26.69 -19.39 20.80
C PRO A 466 25.71 -18.51 21.57
N PHE A 467 24.65 -18.05 20.91
CA PHE A 467 23.58 -17.26 21.54
C PHE A 467 22.88 -18.05 22.65
N LEU A 468 22.46 -19.30 22.39
CA LEU A 468 21.77 -20.14 23.35
C LEU A 468 22.69 -20.48 24.57
N SER A 469 24.01 -20.62 24.34
CA SER A 469 24.98 -20.85 25.44
C SER A 469 25.16 -19.59 26.30
N ALA A 470 25.18 -18.38 25.67
CA ALA A 470 25.25 -17.13 26.41
C ALA A 470 23.95 -16.86 27.18
N ALA A 471 22.78 -17.09 26.57
CA ALA A 471 21.48 -17.01 27.23
C ALA A 471 21.37 -17.96 28.43
N ARG A 472 21.87 -19.21 28.30
CA ARG A 472 21.96 -20.14 29.42
C ARG A 472 22.81 -19.61 30.56
N ALA A 473 24.00 -19.07 30.28
CA ALA A 473 24.90 -18.50 31.28
C ALA A 473 24.27 -17.32 32.01
N LEU A 474 23.61 -16.42 31.26
CA LEU A 474 22.89 -15.28 31.80
C LEU A 474 21.73 -15.71 32.70
N PHE A 475 20.89 -16.64 32.23
CA PHE A 475 19.74 -17.13 32.99
C PHE A 475 20.14 -17.97 34.21
N ALA A 476 21.25 -18.69 34.14
CA ALA A 476 21.82 -19.36 35.31
C ALA A 476 22.23 -18.36 36.41
N ARG A 477 22.75 -17.20 36.01
CA ARG A 477 23.11 -16.12 36.96
C ARG A 477 21.90 -15.41 37.56
N LEU A 478 20.88 -15.10 36.72
CA LEU A 478 19.71 -14.33 37.14
C LEU A 478 18.65 -15.15 37.86
N PHE A 479 18.41 -16.39 37.41
CA PHE A 479 17.31 -17.26 37.87
C PHE A 479 17.80 -18.60 38.47
N GLY A 480 19.08 -18.74 38.73
CA GLY A 480 19.68 -19.90 39.36
C GLY A 480 19.46 -21.22 38.62
N SER A 481 19.11 -22.30 39.33
CA SER A 481 18.94 -23.64 38.76
C SER A 481 17.83 -23.73 37.72
N MET A 482 16.71 -22.95 37.87
CA MET A 482 15.60 -22.91 36.92
C MET A 482 16.02 -22.26 35.60
N GLY A 483 16.79 -21.17 35.64
CA GLY A 483 17.35 -20.53 34.47
C GLY A 483 18.32 -21.43 33.70
N ASN A 484 19.18 -22.14 34.42
CA ASN A 484 20.09 -23.13 33.82
C ASN A 484 19.34 -24.26 33.12
N LEU A 485 18.29 -24.83 33.76
CA LEU A 485 17.45 -25.86 33.15
C LEU A 485 16.75 -25.37 31.90
N ALA A 486 16.17 -24.13 31.92
CA ALA A 486 15.53 -23.54 30.75
C ALA A 486 16.53 -23.41 29.59
N GLY A 487 17.72 -22.87 29.83
CA GLY A 487 18.77 -22.74 28.84
C GLY A 487 19.27 -24.09 28.29
N GLN A 488 19.42 -25.09 29.16
CA GLN A 488 19.80 -26.44 28.73
C GLN A 488 18.75 -27.08 27.83
N ASN A 489 17.46 -26.88 28.13
CA ASN A 489 16.38 -27.40 27.31
C ASN A 489 16.41 -26.83 25.89
N SER A 490 16.65 -25.52 25.75
CA SER A 490 16.79 -24.89 24.44
C SER A 490 18.01 -25.39 23.65
N LEU A 491 19.12 -25.70 24.34
CA LEU A 491 20.35 -26.23 23.73
C LEU A 491 20.26 -27.72 23.35
N ARG A 492 19.45 -28.53 24.04
CA ARG A 492 19.28 -29.97 23.75
C ARG A 492 18.68 -30.21 22.36
N ASN A 493 17.77 -29.36 21.92
CA ASN A 493 17.07 -29.50 20.65
C ASN A 493 17.13 -28.20 19.81
N PRO A 494 18.33 -27.78 19.33
CA PRO A 494 18.51 -26.47 18.65
C PRO A 494 17.69 -26.39 17.37
N ARG A 495 17.42 -27.48 16.67
CA ARG A 495 16.61 -27.51 15.46
C ARG A 495 15.17 -27.08 15.71
N ARG A 496 14.57 -27.53 16.81
CA ARG A 496 13.19 -27.17 17.15
C ARG A 496 13.10 -25.74 17.66
N THR A 497 14.04 -25.36 18.54
CA THR A 497 14.17 -24.01 19.05
C THR A 497 14.25 -22.99 17.90
N THR A 498 15.13 -23.24 16.92
CA THR A 498 15.32 -22.32 15.80
C THR A 498 14.23 -22.38 14.77
N ALA A 499 13.62 -23.54 14.52
CA ALA A 499 12.46 -23.61 13.61
C ALA A 499 11.29 -22.77 14.13
N THR A 500 11.11 -22.69 15.45
CA THR A 500 10.09 -21.81 16.06
C THR A 500 10.53 -20.35 16.01
N ALA A 501 11.79 -20.05 16.32
CA ALA A 501 12.37 -18.73 16.28
C ALA A 501 12.35 -18.12 14.85
N SER A 502 12.50 -18.97 13.80
CA SER A 502 12.52 -18.51 12.40
C SER A 502 11.20 -17.87 11.97
N ALA A 503 10.05 -18.28 12.51
CA ALA A 503 8.78 -17.62 12.19
C ALA A 503 8.75 -16.16 12.70
N LEU A 504 9.23 -15.95 13.93
CA LEU A 504 9.36 -14.60 14.50
C LEU A 504 10.48 -13.80 13.82
N MET A 505 11.59 -14.45 13.47
CA MET A 505 12.70 -13.85 12.72
C MET A 505 12.21 -13.25 11.40
N ILE A 506 11.42 -13.97 10.61
CA ILE A 506 10.91 -13.49 9.32
C ILE A 506 9.99 -12.28 9.51
N GLY A 507 9.02 -12.38 10.43
CA GLY A 507 8.10 -11.27 10.69
C GLY A 507 8.82 -10.01 11.19
N LEU A 508 9.81 -10.19 12.08
CA LEU A 508 10.54 -9.06 12.65
C LEU A 508 11.60 -8.50 11.68
N ALA A 509 12.22 -9.34 10.85
CA ALA A 509 13.10 -8.88 9.77
C ALA A 509 12.38 -7.89 8.85
N LEU A 510 11.16 -8.25 8.44
CA LEU A 510 10.36 -7.36 7.60
C LEU A 510 9.94 -6.08 8.35
N ALA A 511 9.53 -6.20 9.63
CA ALA A 511 9.20 -5.02 10.43
C ALA A 511 10.38 -4.05 10.56
N CYS A 512 11.58 -4.59 10.78
CA CYS A 512 12.81 -3.79 10.87
C CYS A 512 13.19 -3.18 9.50
N THR A 513 13.03 -3.94 8.40
CA THR A 513 13.26 -3.43 7.05
C THR A 513 12.35 -2.23 6.77
N MET A 514 11.05 -2.36 7.02
CA MET A 514 10.09 -1.27 6.80
C MET A 514 10.28 -0.09 7.75
N ALA A 515 10.72 -0.35 9.00
CA ALA A 515 11.07 0.73 9.92
C ALA A 515 12.25 1.56 9.39
N ILE A 516 13.27 0.90 8.82
CA ILE A 516 14.43 1.57 8.23
C ILE A 516 14.02 2.33 6.97
N VAL A 517 13.23 1.74 6.08
CA VAL A 517 12.74 2.41 4.87
C VAL A 517 11.92 3.66 5.25
N GLY A 518 10.98 3.53 6.18
CA GLY A 518 10.18 4.68 6.63
C GLY A 518 10.98 5.78 7.32
N ASP A 519 11.94 5.42 8.17
CA ASP A 519 12.81 6.39 8.85
C ASP A 519 13.79 7.07 7.87
N SER A 520 14.32 6.31 6.92
CA SER A 520 15.18 6.80 5.86
C SER A 520 14.44 7.74 4.90
N ALA A 521 13.22 7.38 4.51
CA ALA A 521 12.38 8.24 3.67
C ALA A 521 12.11 9.59 4.36
N LYS A 522 11.76 9.59 5.66
CA LYS A 522 11.60 10.82 6.44
C LYS A 522 12.89 11.63 6.52
N ALA A 523 14.01 10.96 6.76
CA ALA A 523 15.30 11.63 6.83
C ALA A 523 15.75 12.20 5.47
N SER A 524 15.37 11.55 4.36
CA SER A 524 15.60 12.07 3.01
C SER A 524 14.73 13.30 2.75
N VAL A 525 13.45 13.27 3.14
CA VAL A 525 12.57 14.44 3.08
C VAL A 525 13.12 15.59 3.93
N ASP A 526 13.53 15.33 5.19
CA ASP A 526 14.10 16.37 6.04
C ASP A 526 15.36 16.99 5.44
N LYS A 527 16.26 16.15 4.88
CA LYS A 527 17.46 16.62 4.20
C LYS A 527 17.12 17.44 2.96
N SER A 528 16.21 16.93 2.12
CA SER A 528 15.77 17.61 0.91
C SER A 528 15.18 18.98 1.24
N VAL A 529 14.31 19.06 2.25
CA VAL A 529 13.74 20.32 2.71
C VAL A 529 14.82 21.22 3.32
N GLU A 530 15.78 20.70 4.11
CA GLU A 530 16.86 21.50 4.69
C GLU A 530 17.80 22.09 3.63
N GLU A 531 18.12 21.34 2.59
CA GLU A 531 19.04 21.75 1.52
C GLU A 531 18.39 22.62 0.44
N SER A 532 17.08 22.47 0.26
CA SER A 532 16.35 23.08 -0.86
C SER A 532 15.31 24.10 -0.45
N PHE A 533 15.01 24.23 0.86
CA PHE A 533 14.06 25.23 1.32
C PHE A 533 14.68 26.62 1.19
N VAL A 534 14.27 27.34 0.18
CA VAL A 534 14.68 28.74 -0.08
C VAL A 534 13.57 29.65 0.44
N GLY A 535 13.92 30.81 0.98
CA GLY A 535 12.99 31.75 1.59
C GLY A 535 12.62 31.38 3.02
N ASP A 536 11.63 32.07 3.60
CA ASP A 536 11.24 31.95 4.99
C ASP A 536 9.93 31.21 5.17
N TYR A 537 9.00 31.34 4.22
CA TYR A 537 7.71 30.64 4.22
C TYR A 537 7.34 30.11 2.84
N VAL A 538 6.61 29.00 2.82
CA VAL A 538 5.97 28.45 1.63
C VAL A 538 4.46 28.51 1.80
N VAL A 539 3.77 29.02 0.78
CA VAL A 539 2.32 29.03 0.67
C VAL A 539 1.93 27.99 -0.36
N SER A 540 1.11 27.06 0.01
CA SER A 540 0.68 25.97 -0.88
C SER A 540 -0.72 25.47 -0.53
N ASN A 541 -1.39 24.86 -1.51
CA ASN A 541 -2.62 24.14 -1.28
C ASN A 541 -2.34 22.80 -0.60
N VAL A 542 -3.09 22.47 0.45
CA VAL A 542 -2.94 21.22 1.25
C VAL A 542 -3.14 19.96 0.39
N PHE A 543 -3.89 20.10 -0.71
CA PHE A 543 -4.19 19.02 -1.65
C PHE A 543 -3.32 19.04 -2.92
N GLY A 544 -2.31 19.92 -2.98
CA GLY A 544 -1.41 20.07 -4.13
C GLY A 544 -2.03 20.74 -5.36
N GLY A 545 -3.26 21.25 -5.24
CA GLY A 545 -3.94 21.96 -6.32
C GLY A 545 -3.48 23.41 -6.49
N GLU A 546 -4.00 24.04 -7.52
CA GLU A 546 -3.77 25.43 -7.85
C GLU A 546 -4.60 26.35 -6.94
N PHE A 547 -4.22 27.64 -6.89
CA PHE A 547 -4.97 28.69 -6.21
C PHE A 547 -4.84 30.03 -6.94
N ASN A 548 -5.74 30.97 -6.60
CA ASN A 548 -5.87 32.25 -7.31
C ASN A 548 -4.58 33.11 -7.21
N PRO A 549 -4.08 33.64 -8.33
CA PRO A 549 -2.90 34.50 -8.38
C PRO A 549 -2.95 35.74 -7.50
N SER A 550 -4.16 36.26 -7.21
CA SER A 550 -4.35 37.42 -6.33
C SER A 550 -3.81 37.21 -4.91
N ILE A 551 -3.64 35.93 -4.48
CA ILE A 551 -3.03 35.61 -3.20
C ILE A 551 -1.57 36.07 -3.18
N ALA A 552 -0.81 35.85 -4.26
CA ALA A 552 0.57 36.33 -4.37
C ALA A 552 0.66 37.86 -4.25
N ASP A 553 -0.25 38.60 -4.88
CA ASP A 553 -0.29 40.07 -4.81
C ASP A 553 -0.64 40.55 -3.39
N GLN A 554 -1.56 39.86 -2.71
CA GLN A 554 -1.91 40.17 -1.31
C GLN A 554 -0.75 39.86 -0.36
N MET A 555 -0.06 38.74 -0.56
CA MET A 555 1.14 38.35 0.24
C MET A 555 2.27 39.39 0.06
N ALA A 556 2.51 39.86 -1.15
CA ALA A 556 3.49 40.89 -1.43
C ALA A 556 3.17 42.26 -0.75
N GLY A 557 1.90 42.47 -0.40
CA GLY A 557 1.44 43.67 0.34
C GLY A 557 1.57 43.57 1.86
N VAL A 558 2.01 42.46 2.42
CA VAL A 558 2.16 42.26 3.86
C VAL A 558 3.44 42.96 4.35
N ASP A 559 3.34 43.76 5.40
CA ASP A 559 4.51 44.44 5.97
C ASP A 559 5.59 43.44 6.41
N GLY A 560 6.82 43.58 5.91
CA GLY A 560 7.95 42.70 6.18
C GLY A 560 8.21 41.64 5.14
N VAL A 561 7.43 41.59 4.04
CA VAL A 561 7.72 40.76 2.88
C VAL A 561 8.68 41.51 1.94
N GLU A 562 9.82 40.91 1.64
CA GLU A 562 10.80 41.43 0.68
C GLU A 562 10.46 41.03 -0.74
N ALA A 563 10.12 39.73 -0.96
CA ALA A 563 9.79 39.19 -2.27
C ALA A 563 8.85 38.00 -2.18
N VAL A 564 8.09 37.78 -3.24
CA VAL A 564 7.23 36.59 -3.43
C VAL A 564 7.64 35.92 -4.74
N LEU A 565 8.17 34.72 -4.65
CA LEU A 565 8.45 33.89 -5.81
C LEU A 565 7.22 33.05 -6.10
N ARG A 566 6.71 33.15 -7.30
CA ARG A 566 5.53 32.43 -7.78
C ARG A 566 5.98 31.22 -8.57
N GLN A 567 5.39 30.07 -8.29
CA GLN A 567 5.64 28.83 -9.00
C GLN A 567 4.33 28.29 -9.58
N ARG A 568 4.34 28.01 -10.87
CA ARG A 568 3.30 27.29 -11.57
C ARG A 568 3.90 26.05 -12.19
N TYR A 569 3.19 24.93 -12.16
CA TYR A 569 3.64 23.71 -12.81
C TYR A 569 2.44 22.93 -13.36
N GLN A 570 2.69 22.30 -14.50
CA GLN A 570 1.72 21.46 -15.18
C GLN A 570 2.37 20.13 -15.55
N PHE A 571 1.71 19.06 -15.16
CA PHE A 571 2.08 17.72 -15.58
C PHE A 571 1.48 17.48 -16.95
N GLN A 572 2.31 17.14 -17.95
CA GLN A 572 1.80 16.89 -19.30
C GLN A 572 1.19 15.50 -19.41
N ASP A 573 -0.04 15.44 -19.96
CA ASP A 573 -0.76 14.18 -20.21
C ASP A 573 -0.30 13.44 -21.48
N PHE A 574 0.62 13.97 -22.25
CA PHE A 574 1.00 13.48 -23.58
C PHE A 574 2.36 12.78 -23.66
N GLY A 575 2.72 12.02 -22.65
CA GLY A 575 3.94 11.19 -22.66
C GLY A 575 5.23 12.00 -22.63
N GLY A 576 5.15 13.28 -22.23
CA GLY A 576 6.28 14.16 -21.97
C GLY A 576 6.38 14.51 -20.50
N GLU A 577 7.56 14.94 -20.10
CA GLU A 577 7.81 15.47 -18.76
C GLU A 577 7.08 16.81 -18.57
N GLY A 578 6.59 17.08 -17.36
CA GLY A 578 5.84 18.28 -17.07
C GLY A 578 6.69 19.56 -17.16
N ILE A 579 6.02 20.72 -17.14
CA ILE A 579 6.64 22.04 -17.25
C ILE A 579 6.37 22.89 -16.02
N SER A 580 7.39 23.57 -15.51
CA SER A 580 7.28 24.60 -14.47
C SER A 580 7.40 26.00 -15.08
N ALA A 581 6.87 27.01 -14.38
CA ALA A 581 7.08 28.41 -14.70
C ALA A 581 7.35 29.23 -13.44
N ILE A 582 8.27 30.17 -13.58
CA ILE A 582 8.63 31.13 -12.53
C ILE A 582 8.78 32.53 -13.12
N ASP A 583 8.79 33.56 -12.29
CA ASP A 583 9.12 34.93 -12.72
C ASP A 583 10.63 35.04 -12.90
N PRO A 584 11.13 35.42 -14.10
CA PRO A 584 12.57 35.69 -14.31
C PRO A 584 13.19 36.67 -13.32
N ALA A 585 12.41 37.65 -12.84
CA ALA A 585 12.89 38.64 -11.88
C ALA A 585 13.22 38.03 -10.50
N THR A 586 12.72 36.82 -10.19
CA THR A 586 12.91 36.15 -8.91
C THR A 586 13.79 34.89 -9.00
N VAL A 587 14.28 34.55 -10.19
CA VAL A 587 15.09 33.31 -10.39
C VAL A 587 16.37 33.30 -9.56
N ASP A 588 17.01 34.46 -9.38
CA ASP A 588 18.22 34.61 -8.58
C ASP A 588 18.00 34.25 -7.09
N LEU A 589 16.77 34.42 -6.58
CA LEU A 589 16.41 34.07 -5.21
C LEU A 589 16.42 32.56 -4.95
N LEU A 590 16.38 31.74 -6.00
CA LEU A 590 16.44 30.29 -5.90
C LEU A 590 17.86 29.74 -5.68
N GLU A 591 18.89 30.61 -5.80
CA GLU A 591 20.30 30.25 -5.64
C GLU A 591 20.69 28.97 -6.43
N LEU A 592 20.13 28.82 -7.66
CA LEU A 592 20.36 27.64 -8.50
C LEU A 592 21.84 27.51 -8.85
N LYS A 593 22.37 26.31 -8.73
CA LYS A 593 23.75 26.01 -9.15
C LYS A 593 23.76 25.72 -10.63
N VAL A 594 24.18 26.71 -11.41
CA VAL A 594 24.30 26.62 -12.87
C VAL A 594 25.49 25.72 -13.25
N VAL A 595 25.23 24.74 -14.11
CA VAL A 595 26.22 23.82 -14.70
C VAL A 595 26.77 24.39 -16.00
N ASP A 596 25.88 24.93 -16.86
CA ASP A 596 26.21 25.57 -18.13
C ASP A 596 25.22 26.68 -18.47
N GLY A 597 25.64 27.72 -19.20
CA GLY A 597 24.81 28.88 -19.54
C GLY A 597 24.83 29.99 -18.48
N ASP A 598 23.85 30.90 -18.54
CA ASP A 598 23.71 32.02 -17.62
C ASP A 598 22.21 32.24 -17.32
N LEU A 599 21.82 32.33 -16.01
CA LEU A 599 20.44 32.65 -15.60
C LEU A 599 20.03 34.06 -16.06
N ALA A 600 20.98 34.95 -16.35
CA ALA A 600 20.66 36.27 -16.92
C ALA A 600 20.05 36.19 -18.34
N ASP A 601 20.24 35.07 -19.04
CA ASP A 601 19.65 34.80 -20.37
C ASP A 601 18.26 34.14 -20.28
N PHE A 602 17.77 33.87 -19.06
CA PHE A 602 16.44 33.34 -18.82
C PHE A 602 15.40 34.47 -18.90
N GLU A 603 14.77 34.58 -20.07
CA GLU A 603 13.75 35.58 -20.38
C GLU A 603 12.59 34.97 -21.18
N ASP A 604 11.58 35.81 -21.50
CA ASP A 604 10.46 35.36 -22.32
C ASP A 604 10.93 34.77 -23.64
N GLY A 605 10.64 33.48 -23.86
CA GLY A 605 11.03 32.76 -25.06
C GLY A 605 12.15 31.75 -24.86
N SER A 606 12.70 31.61 -23.65
CA SER A 606 13.70 30.62 -23.30
C SER A 606 13.26 29.71 -22.15
N VAL A 607 14.00 28.63 -21.92
CA VAL A 607 13.82 27.72 -20.79
C VAL A 607 15.15 27.48 -20.07
N ILE A 608 15.10 27.16 -18.81
CA ILE A 608 16.19 26.51 -18.08
C ILE A 608 15.82 25.06 -17.77
N VAL A 609 16.81 24.18 -17.78
CA VAL A 609 16.58 22.74 -17.63
C VAL A 609 17.45 22.13 -16.54
N GLN A 610 16.96 21.06 -15.91
CA GLN A 610 17.76 20.28 -14.96
C GLN A 610 18.83 19.47 -15.66
N GLU A 611 19.99 19.27 -14.99
CA GLU A 611 21.14 18.54 -15.53
C GLU A 611 20.79 17.11 -15.94
N SER A 612 20.02 16.39 -15.10
CA SER A 612 19.59 15.02 -15.41
C SER A 612 18.77 14.94 -16.71
N TYR A 613 17.85 15.89 -16.91
CA TYR A 613 17.05 15.98 -18.12
C TYR A 613 17.88 16.33 -19.36
N ALA A 614 18.81 17.29 -19.20
CA ALA A 614 19.70 17.69 -20.28
C ALA A 614 20.61 16.52 -20.72
N GLU A 615 21.10 15.70 -19.77
CA GLU A 615 21.91 14.51 -20.07
C GLU A 615 21.09 13.42 -20.77
N GLU A 616 19.85 13.17 -20.35
CA GLU A 616 18.96 12.14 -20.90
C GLU A 616 18.55 12.48 -22.35
N GLU A 617 18.16 13.73 -22.60
CA GLU A 617 17.73 14.20 -23.93
C GLU A 617 18.90 14.66 -24.81
N GLY A 618 20.13 14.76 -24.25
CA GLY A 618 21.33 15.18 -24.96
C GLY A 618 21.28 16.63 -25.38
N LEU A 619 20.84 17.53 -24.51
CA LEU A 619 20.67 18.96 -24.76
C LEU A 619 21.89 19.77 -24.29
N ASP A 620 22.32 20.72 -25.11
CA ASP A 620 23.29 21.76 -24.77
C ASP A 620 22.62 23.15 -24.71
N VAL A 621 23.29 24.14 -24.10
CA VAL A 621 22.80 25.53 -24.09
C VAL A 621 22.61 26.06 -25.51
N GLY A 622 21.41 26.57 -25.79
CA GLY A 622 20.97 27.05 -27.10
C GLY A 622 20.22 26.03 -27.93
N ASP A 623 20.21 24.76 -27.54
CA ASP A 623 19.38 23.74 -28.19
C ASP A 623 17.90 23.93 -27.92
N PRO A 624 17.01 23.60 -28.87
CA PRO A 624 15.58 23.76 -28.72
C PRO A 624 14.97 22.56 -27.96
N VAL A 625 14.30 22.81 -26.82
CA VAL A 625 13.41 21.86 -26.17
C VAL A 625 12.05 21.91 -26.89
N GLU A 626 11.60 20.77 -27.38
CA GLU A 626 10.26 20.62 -27.97
C GLU A 626 9.26 20.31 -26.88
N VAL A 627 8.29 21.20 -26.66
CA VAL A 627 7.24 21.08 -25.64
C VAL A 627 5.89 21.07 -26.33
N GLU A 628 5.02 20.16 -25.95
CA GLU A 628 3.63 20.13 -26.37
C GLU A 628 2.80 20.91 -25.35
N VAL A 629 2.18 21.98 -25.80
CA VAL A 629 1.40 22.90 -24.96
C VAL A 629 -0.01 23.04 -25.56
N PRO A 630 -1.00 23.55 -24.81
CA PRO A 630 -2.37 23.68 -25.30
C PRO A 630 -2.51 24.36 -26.66
N THR A 631 -1.65 25.32 -26.97
CA THR A 631 -1.65 25.99 -28.28
C THR A 631 -0.94 25.20 -29.39
N GLY A 632 -0.41 23.99 -29.10
CA GLY A 632 0.30 23.10 -30.04
C GLY A 632 1.76 22.94 -29.71
N LYS A 633 2.49 22.27 -30.61
CA LYS A 633 3.94 22.01 -30.42
C LYS A 633 4.74 23.29 -30.58
N THR A 634 5.59 23.59 -29.60
CA THR A 634 6.47 24.75 -29.61
C THR A 634 7.91 24.33 -29.30
N LYS A 635 8.86 25.21 -29.61
CA LYS A 635 10.30 25.00 -29.35
C LYS A 635 10.87 26.21 -28.66
N TRP A 636 11.50 25.95 -27.50
CA TRP A 636 12.14 27.00 -26.73
C TRP A 636 13.64 26.71 -26.57
N PRO A 637 14.54 27.66 -26.78
CA PRO A 637 15.97 27.43 -26.58
C PRO A 637 16.31 27.34 -25.09
N VAL A 638 17.27 26.47 -24.77
CA VAL A 638 17.84 26.34 -23.41
C VAL A 638 18.73 27.54 -23.12
N ALA A 639 18.41 28.34 -22.11
CA ALA A 639 19.23 29.46 -21.63
C ALA A 639 20.32 28.99 -20.66
N ALA A 640 19.98 28.07 -19.73
CA ALA A 640 20.93 27.55 -18.78
C ALA A 640 20.55 26.10 -18.36
N ILE A 641 21.55 25.32 -17.96
CA ILE A 641 21.43 24.01 -17.34
C ILE A 641 21.87 24.15 -15.89
N TYR A 642 21.07 23.64 -14.95
CA TYR A 642 21.34 23.75 -13.52
C TYR A 642 21.28 22.37 -12.84
N GLU A 643 22.02 22.19 -11.70
CA GLU A 643 21.94 20.97 -10.88
C GLU A 643 20.50 20.69 -10.45
N ASP A 644 20.11 19.43 -10.45
CA ASP A 644 18.75 19.01 -10.05
C ASP A 644 18.35 19.62 -8.72
N ASN A 645 17.18 20.24 -8.69
CA ASN A 645 16.68 20.97 -7.54
C ASN A 645 15.26 20.51 -7.18
N PRO A 646 15.04 19.95 -5.99
CA PRO A 646 13.74 19.41 -5.59
C PRO A 646 12.66 20.46 -5.31
N ILE A 647 12.99 21.76 -5.24
CA ILE A 647 11.98 22.84 -5.15
C ILE A 647 11.34 23.08 -6.51
N ILE A 648 12.12 22.99 -7.57
CA ILE A 648 11.61 23.06 -8.92
C ILE A 648 11.24 21.63 -9.35
N PHE A 649 9.97 21.31 -9.20
CA PHE A 649 9.46 19.95 -9.25
C PHE A 649 9.61 19.30 -10.65
N LEU A 650 9.62 20.11 -11.73
CA LEU A 650 9.63 19.62 -13.09
C LEU A 650 10.91 20.07 -13.83
N PRO A 651 11.43 19.25 -14.74
CA PRO A 651 12.78 19.43 -15.29
C PRO A 651 12.91 20.61 -16.24
N VAL A 652 11.82 21.04 -16.87
CA VAL A 652 11.80 22.17 -17.80
C VAL A 652 11.11 23.37 -17.16
N VAL A 653 11.78 24.50 -17.10
CA VAL A 653 11.27 25.73 -16.47
C VAL A 653 11.21 26.86 -17.50
N THR A 654 10.02 27.42 -17.66
CA THR A 654 9.76 28.58 -18.51
C THR A 654 9.36 29.81 -17.68
N THR A 655 9.02 30.91 -18.32
CA THR A 655 8.52 32.10 -17.63
C THR A 655 6.99 32.03 -17.44
N LEU A 656 6.46 32.70 -16.39
CA LEU A 656 5.00 32.80 -16.16
C LEU A 656 4.26 33.34 -17.41
N THR A 657 4.83 34.34 -18.06
CA THR A 657 4.30 34.94 -19.30
C THR A 657 4.26 33.94 -20.47
N MET A 658 5.29 33.10 -20.58
CA MET A 658 5.33 32.09 -21.64
C MET A 658 4.33 30.98 -21.42
N MET A 659 4.13 30.59 -20.18
CA MET A 659 3.12 29.59 -19.80
C MET A 659 1.71 30.09 -20.14
N GLU A 660 1.39 31.38 -19.87
CA GLU A 660 0.14 31.97 -20.25
C GLU A 660 -0.02 32.05 -21.79
N LYS A 661 1.03 32.45 -22.53
CA LYS A 661 1.02 32.46 -24.00
C LYS A 661 0.87 31.05 -24.60
N ALA A 662 1.32 30.05 -23.91
CA ALA A 662 1.19 28.63 -24.28
C ALA A 662 -0.25 28.10 -24.08
N GLY A 663 -1.15 28.90 -23.50
CA GLY A 663 -2.55 28.56 -23.31
C GLY A 663 -2.91 27.98 -21.94
N TYR A 664 -1.95 27.99 -20.98
CA TYR A 664 -2.26 27.64 -19.60
C TYR A 664 -2.84 28.82 -18.85
N GLU A 665 -3.77 28.53 -17.95
CA GLU A 665 -4.40 29.56 -17.15
C GLU A 665 -3.46 30.09 -16.05
N PRO A 666 -3.62 31.36 -15.66
CA PRO A 666 -2.81 31.97 -14.60
C PRO A 666 -3.28 31.52 -13.21
N ALA A 667 -2.90 30.33 -12.78
CA ALA A 667 -3.13 29.82 -11.43
C ALA A 667 -1.78 29.42 -10.79
N ASP A 668 -1.57 29.77 -9.54
CA ASP A 668 -0.32 29.48 -8.84
C ASP A 668 -0.45 28.17 -8.05
N ASN A 669 0.59 27.33 -8.06
CA ASN A 669 0.62 26.07 -7.29
C ASN A 669 1.34 26.25 -5.94
N ALA A 670 2.37 27.12 -5.91
CA ALA A 670 3.10 27.44 -4.71
C ALA A 670 3.66 28.86 -4.74
N LEU A 671 3.80 29.47 -3.57
CA LEU A 671 4.54 30.72 -3.40
C LEU A 671 5.65 30.49 -2.39
N THR A 672 6.83 31.08 -2.66
CA THR A 672 7.89 31.15 -1.68
C THR A 672 8.04 32.61 -1.23
N ILE A 673 7.93 32.86 0.07
CA ILE A 673 7.98 34.20 0.66
C ILE A 673 9.37 34.44 1.25
N PHE A 674 9.95 35.55 0.90
CA PHE A 674 11.22 36.05 1.46
C PHE A 674 10.91 37.22 2.41
N ALA A 675 11.40 37.13 3.63
CA ALA A 675 11.18 38.14 4.66
C ALA A 675 12.29 39.21 4.65
N GLU A 676 11.90 40.46 4.90
CA GLU A 676 12.90 41.53 5.15
C GLU A 676 13.78 41.19 6.37
N PRO A 677 15.07 41.51 6.35
CA PRO A 677 15.97 41.26 7.47
C PRO A 677 15.47 41.89 8.77
N GLY A 678 15.07 41.06 9.74
CA GLY A 678 14.58 41.51 11.04
C GLY A 678 13.05 41.69 11.12
N ALA A 679 12.30 41.18 10.15
CA ALA A 679 10.85 41.07 10.25
C ALA A 679 10.48 40.00 11.27
N ASP A 680 10.17 40.40 12.51
CA ASP A 680 9.69 39.48 13.55
C ASP A 680 8.16 39.27 13.36
N ASP A 681 7.68 38.01 13.44
CA ASP A 681 6.27 37.61 13.47
C ASP A 681 5.47 37.86 12.17
N LEU A 682 6.08 37.63 11.00
CA LEU A 682 5.46 37.74 9.70
C LEU A 682 4.32 36.70 9.49
N GLN A 683 4.42 35.53 10.12
CA GLN A 683 3.47 34.42 10.02
C GLN A 683 2.02 34.88 10.21
N ALA A 684 1.73 35.68 11.25
CA ALA A 684 0.37 36.13 11.56
C ALA A 684 -0.23 37.06 10.47
N GLY A 685 0.62 37.84 9.80
CA GLY A 685 0.23 38.67 8.67
C GLY A 685 -0.12 37.84 7.45
N LEU A 686 0.71 36.86 7.14
CA LEU A 686 0.51 35.93 6.03
C LEU A 686 -0.71 35.01 6.27
N ASP A 687 -0.88 34.48 7.49
CA ASP A 687 -2.05 33.69 7.87
C ASP A 687 -3.36 34.45 7.73
N ALA A 688 -3.35 35.78 7.98
CA ALA A 688 -4.53 36.61 7.81
C ALA A 688 -4.98 36.73 6.35
N VAL A 689 -4.07 36.66 5.37
CA VAL A 689 -4.39 36.68 3.93
C VAL A 689 -5.16 35.43 3.53
N VAL A 690 -4.79 34.27 4.07
CA VAL A 690 -5.40 32.98 3.74
C VAL A 690 -6.45 32.51 4.75
N ALA A 691 -6.79 33.34 5.75
CA ALA A 691 -7.68 32.94 6.84
C ALA A 691 -9.06 32.44 6.40
N GLU A 692 -9.53 32.89 5.25
CA GLU A 692 -10.80 32.45 4.66
C GLU A 692 -10.66 31.28 3.67
N LEU A 693 -9.43 30.81 3.43
CA LEU A 693 -9.08 29.77 2.45
C LEU A 693 -8.45 28.57 3.16
N PRO A 694 -9.24 27.70 3.81
CA PRO A 694 -8.70 26.60 4.65
C PRO A 694 -7.86 25.58 3.88
N ILE A 695 -7.90 25.58 2.54
CA ILE A 695 -7.05 24.75 1.68
C ILE A 695 -5.68 25.35 1.40
N VAL A 696 -5.50 26.67 1.59
CA VAL A 696 -4.20 27.34 1.38
C VAL A 696 -3.57 27.61 2.73
N THR A 697 -2.36 27.16 2.92
CA THR A 697 -1.66 27.27 4.20
C THR A 697 -0.30 27.91 4.04
N VAL A 698 0.09 28.71 5.04
CA VAL A 698 1.42 29.30 5.15
C VAL A 698 2.26 28.47 6.11
N LYS A 699 3.43 28.05 5.68
CA LYS A 699 4.27 27.11 6.43
C LYS A 699 5.70 27.60 6.47
N ASP A 700 6.28 27.59 7.64
CA ASP A 700 7.74 27.67 7.79
C ASP A 700 8.40 26.34 7.36
N GLN A 701 9.72 26.30 7.29
CA GLN A 701 10.49 25.12 6.93
C GLN A 701 10.11 23.87 7.77
N ALA A 702 9.91 24.05 9.08
CA ALA A 702 9.62 22.94 9.99
C ALA A 702 8.20 22.36 9.76
N ALA A 703 7.21 23.24 9.55
CA ALA A 703 5.83 22.85 9.26
C ALA A 703 5.73 22.19 7.86
N PHE A 704 6.44 22.73 6.87
CA PHE A 704 6.51 22.15 5.52
C PHE A 704 7.14 20.76 5.55
N ALA A 705 8.28 20.58 6.18
CA ALA A 705 8.91 19.27 6.35
C ALA A 705 7.99 18.26 7.07
N LYS A 706 7.24 18.72 8.08
CA LYS A 706 6.27 17.87 8.80
C LYS A 706 5.15 17.41 7.88
N GLU A 707 4.59 18.29 7.06
CA GLU A 707 3.53 17.96 6.11
C GLU A 707 4.01 16.94 5.07
N GLN A 708 5.19 17.16 4.48
CA GLN A 708 5.78 16.22 3.52
C GLN A 708 6.03 14.82 4.12
N ARG A 709 6.24 14.72 5.44
CA ARG A 709 6.38 13.42 6.13
C ARG A 709 5.06 12.73 6.49
N GLU A 710 3.96 13.46 6.53
CA GLU A 710 2.66 12.92 6.99
C GLU A 710 2.16 11.72 6.18
N PRO A 711 2.21 11.72 4.82
CA PRO A 711 1.89 10.55 4.01
C PRO A 711 2.78 9.34 4.31
N ILE A 712 4.08 9.58 4.57
CA ILE A 712 5.03 8.51 4.94
C ILE A 712 4.64 7.91 6.29
N ASP A 713 4.28 8.75 7.28
CA ASP A 713 3.83 8.27 8.59
C ASP A 713 2.57 7.41 8.50
N GLN A 714 1.60 7.83 7.71
CA GLN A 714 0.37 7.10 7.46
C GLN A 714 0.65 5.75 6.80
N PHE A 715 1.48 5.74 5.76
CA PHE A 715 1.86 4.52 5.06
C PHE A 715 2.61 3.53 5.97
N VAL A 716 3.56 4.01 6.77
CA VAL A 716 4.29 3.21 7.77
C VAL A 716 3.34 2.63 8.82
N LEU A 717 2.32 3.38 9.24
CA LEU A 717 1.30 2.90 10.19
C LEU A 717 0.49 1.74 9.60
N ILE A 718 0.06 1.84 8.34
CA ILE A 718 -0.66 0.76 7.62
C ILE A 718 0.22 -0.50 7.56
N ILE A 719 1.50 -0.34 7.20
CA ILE A 719 2.47 -1.43 7.15
C ILE A 719 2.59 -2.11 8.52
N PHE A 720 2.75 -1.35 9.60
CA PHE A 720 2.86 -1.94 10.94
C PHE A 720 1.58 -2.62 11.41
N ALA A 721 0.41 -2.13 11.00
CA ALA A 721 -0.86 -2.81 11.28
C ALA A 721 -0.92 -4.19 10.59
N LEU A 722 -0.52 -4.28 9.32
CA LEU A 722 -0.44 -5.54 8.57
C LEU A 722 0.63 -6.49 9.14
N LEU A 723 1.80 -5.96 9.51
CA LEU A 723 2.86 -6.73 10.17
C LEU A 723 2.43 -7.26 11.54
N GLY A 724 1.59 -6.52 12.27
CA GLY A 724 1.00 -6.98 13.52
C GLY A 724 0.28 -8.32 13.36
N LEU A 725 -0.43 -8.53 12.24
CA LEU A 725 -1.08 -9.79 11.93
C LEU A 725 -0.07 -10.93 11.69
N ALA A 726 1.01 -10.66 10.93
CA ALA A 726 2.08 -11.63 10.73
C ALA A 726 2.78 -12.02 12.07
N LEU A 727 2.92 -11.05 12.96
CA LEU A 727 3.46 -11.27 14.30
C LEU A 727 2.54 -12.17 15.15
N ILE A 728 1.21 -11.99 15.05
CA ILE A 728 0.23 -12.88 15.70
C ILE A 728 0.41 -14.33 15.21
N ILE A 729 0.62 -14.54 13.91
CA ILE A 729 0.90 -15.86 13.34
C ILE A 729 2.16 -16.47 13.99
N ALA A 730 3.23 -15.67 14.13
CA ALA A 730 4.48 -16.12 14.76
C ALA A 730 4.28 -16.49 16.25
N VAL A 731 3.53 -15.67 17.01
CA VAL A 731 3.17 -15.95 18.41
C VAL A 731 2.45 -17.29 18.54
N LEU A 732 1.47 -17.53 17.69
CA LEU A 732 0.72 -18.79 17.69
C LEU A 732 1.60 -19.98 17.33
N GLY A 733 2.60 -19.78 16.48
CA GLY A 733 3.64 -20.77 16.20
C GLY A 733 4.46 -21.13 17.44
N ILE A 734 4.85 -20.15 18.24
CA ILE A 734 5.57 -20.36 19.50
C ILE A 734 4.65 -21.12 20.50
N VAL A 735 3.41 -20.68 20.67
CA VAL A 735 2.41 -21.35 21.54
C VAL A 735 2.24 -22.82 21.16
N ASN A 736 2.06 -23.09 19.86
CA ASN A 736 1.89 -24.47 19.36
C ASN A 736 3.09 -25.35 19.66
N THR A 737 4.30 -24.86 19.37
CA THR A 737 5.54 -25.61 19.58
C THR A 737 5.81 -25.87 21.06
N LEU A 738 5.55 -24.89 21.93
CA LEU A 738 5.70 -25.05 23.38
C LEU A 738 4.65 -26.00 23.97
N ALA A 739 3.39 -25.88 23.54
CA ALA A 739 2.32 -26.79 23.98
C ALA A 739 2.66 -28.25 23.68
N LEU A 740 3.21 -28.48 22.48
CA LEU A 740 3.64 -29.81 22.06
C LEU A 740 4.88 -30.29 22.82
N SER A 741 5.83 -29.37 23.07
CA SER A 741 6.99 -29.65 23.93
C SER A 741 6.60 -30.16 25.32
N VAL A 742 5.62 -29.53 25.92
CA VAL A 742 5.09 -29.94 27.25
C VAL A 742 4.47 -31.35 27.18
N ILE A 743 3.73 -31.66 26.12
CA ILE A 743 3.10 -32.97 25.94
C ILE A 743 4.15 -34.07 25.73
N GLU A 744 5.20 -33.85 24.97
CA GLU A 744 6.28 -34.81 24.72
C GLU A 744 7.11 -35.09 25.97
N ARG A 745 7.25 -34.08 26.84
CA ARG A 745 8.05 -34.15 28.05
C ARG A 745 7.23 -34.36 29.31
N THR A 746 5.99 -34.89 29.18
CA THR A 746 5.04 -35.07 30.29
C THR A 746 5.68 -35.91 31.42
N ARG A 747 6.43 -36.97 31.10
CA ARG A 747 7.12 -37.80 32.08
C ARG A 747 8.27 -37.05 32.76
N GLU A 748 9.11 -36.29 32.04
CA GLU A 748 10.18 -35.46 32.63
C GLU A 748 9.59 -34.41 33.57
N VAL A 749 8.52 -33.74 33.15
CA VAL A 749 7.76 -32.74 33.93
C VAL A 749 7.16 -33.38 35.19
N GLY A 750 6.61 -34.60 35.08
CA GLY A 750 6.09 -35.40 36.20
C GLY A 750 7.19 -35.74 37.21
N LEU A 751 8.36 -36.20 36.73
CA LEU A 751 9.52 -36.50 37.57
C LEU A 751 10.03 -35.23 38.29
N LEU A 752 10.20 -34.11 37.61
CA LEU A 752 10.61 -32.85 38.24
C LEU A 752 9.66 -32.45 39.37
N ARG A 753 8.36 -32.63 39.16
CA ARG A 753 7.37 -32.37 40.20
C ARG A 753 7.43 -33.37 41.37
N ALA A 754 7.71 -34.63 41.10
CA ALA A 754 7.86 -35.65 42.11
C ALA A 754 9.06 -35.39 43.03
N ILE A 755 10.16 -34.83 42.51
CA ILE A 755 11.35 -34.43 43.27
C ILE A 755 11.23 -33.07 43.94
N GLY A 756 10.03 -32.40 43.90
CA GLY A 756 9.71 -31.20 44.66
C GLY A 756 9.72 -29.86 43.91
N VAL A 757 9.83 -29.84 42.58
CA VAL A 757 9.70 -28.59 41.81
C VAL A 757 8.27 -28.07 41.93
N SER A 758 8.12 -26.81 42.38
CA SER A 758 6.82 -26.17 42.57
C SER A 758 6.16 -25.84 41.22
N ARG A 759 4.82 -25.66 41.25
CA ARG A 759 4.04 -25.22 40.05
C ARG A 759 4.52 -23.88 39.50
N SER A 760 4.93 -22.97 40.36
CA SER A 760 5.47 -21.66 39.97
C SER A 760 6.82 -21.79 39.27
N GLN A 761 7.75 -22.56 39.85
CA GLN A 761 9.07 -22.81 39.25
C GLN A 761 8.94 -23.46 37.86
N LEU A 762 8.03 -24.39 37.68
CA LEU A 762 7.77 -25.05 36.41
C LEU A 762 7.23 -24.03 35.35
N ARG A 763 6.31 -23.15 35.77
CA ARG A 763 5.81 -22.08 34.88
C ARG A 763 6.96 -21.17 34.45
N TRP A 764 7.79 -20.71 35.40
CA TRP A 764 8.93 -19.85 35.07
C TRP A 764 9.93 -20.54 34.16
N MET A 765 10.23 -21.82 34.36
CA MET A 765 11.12 -22.56 33.46
C MET A 765 10.61 -22.56 31.99
N ILE A 766 9.32 -22.79 31.77
CA ILE A 766 8.71 -22.79 30.42
C ILE A 766 8.65 -21.38 29.86
N THR A 767 8.35 -20.36 30.68
CA THR A 767 8.35 -18.97 30.26
C THR A 767 9.74 -18.51 29.83
N LEU A 768 10.79 -18.86 30.59
CA LEU A 768 12.17 -18.53 30.22
C LEU A 768 12.61 -19.24 28.94
N GLU A 769 12.19 -20.50 28.73
CA GLU A 769 12.43 -21.23 27.47
C GLU A 769 11.78 -20.48 26.28
N SER A 770 10.55 -20.01 26.46
CA SER A 770 9.84 -19.21 25.45
C SER A 770 10.54 -17.88 25.14
N VAL A 771 10.97 -17.16 26.17
CA VAL A 771 11.68 -15.88 26.02
C VAL A 771 13.00 -16.07 25.26
N VAL A 772 13.77 -17.15 25.55
CA VAL A 772 15.00 -17.46 24.78
C VAL A 772 14.68 -17.65 23.29
N ILE A 773 13.60 -18.37 22.96
CA ILE A 773 13.18 -18.63 21.57
C ILE A 773 12.80 -17.32 20.89
N SER A 774 12.01 -16.47 21.56
CA SER A 774 11.54 -15.20 20.99
C SER A 774 12.68 -14.21 20.81
N VAL A 775 13.56 -14.05 21.79
CA VAL A 775 14.70 -13.13 21.69
C VAL A 775 15.70 -13.61 20.63
N LEU A 776 15.93 -14.91 20.50
CA LEU A 776 16.73 -15.47 19.40
C LEU A 776 16.16 -15.09 18.03
N GLY A 777 14.84 -15.28 17.85
CA GLY A 777 14.16 -14.90 16.62
C GLY A 777 14.26 -13.40 16.35
N ALA A 778 14.09 -12.59 17.40
CA ALA A 778 14.17 -11.14 17.30
C ALA A 778 15.56 -10.64 16.94
N VAL A 779 16.61 -11.13 17.59
CA VAL A 779 17.99 -10.73 17.26
C VAL A 779 18.36 -11.10 15.83
N LEU A 780 18.02 -12.30 15.39
CA LEU A 780 18.25 -12.69 13.99
C LEU A 780 17.40 -11.86 13.03
N GLY A 781 16.14 -11.55 13.40
CA GLY A 781 15.25 -10.71 12.61
C GLY A 781 15.75 -9.29 12.48
N VAL A 782 16.20 -8.66 13.57
CA VAL A 782 16.77 -7.30 13.55
C VAL A 782 18.03 -7.24 12.68
N ILE A 783 18.95 -8.21 12.82
CA ILE A 783 20.17 -8.23 11.99
C ILE A 783 19.83 -8.33 10.50
N LEU A 784 18.91 -9.23 10.13
CA LEU A 784 18.47 -9.38 8.74
C LEU A 784 17.69 -8.17 8.25
N GLY A 785 16.83 -7.60 9.11
CA GLY A 785 16.04 -6.43 8.79
C GLY A 785 16.90 -5.19 8.53
N ILE A 786 17.97 -5.00 9.32
CA ILE A 786 18.96 -3.94 9.07
C ILE A 786 19.65 -4.17 7.73
N ALA A 787 20.11 -5.39 7.47
CA ALA A 787 20.78 -5.72 6.21
C ALA A 787 19.86 -5.47 4.99
N PHE A 788 18.61 -5.92 5.06
CA PHE A 788 17.65 -5.74 3.97
C PHE A 788 17.19 -4.29 3.83
N GLY A 789 16.99 -3.58 4.95
CA GLY A 789 16.62 -2.17 4.93
C GLY A 789 17.68 -1.31 4.25
N VAL A 790 18.95 -1.50 4.63
CA VAL A 790 20.07 -0.78 4.01
C VAL A 790 20.20 -1.12 2.51
N VAL A 791 20.05 -2.40 2.15
CA VAL A 791 20.12 -2.82 0.74
C VAL A 791 18.95 -2.24 -0.07
N LEU A 792 17.74 -2.23 0.48
CA LEU A 792 16.58 -1.68 -0.21
C LEU A 792 16.72 -0.17 -0.41
N MET A 793 17.20 0.55 0.61
CA MET A 793 17.49 1.99 0.48
C MET A 793 18.56 2.28 -0.58
N TYR A 794 19.56 1.40 -0.69
CA TYR A 794 20.54 1.53 -1.77
C TYR A 794 19.91 1.32 -3.16
N ALA A 795 18.93 0.42 -3.27
CA ALA A 795 18.21 0.13 -4.52
C ALA A 795 17.31 1.28 -5.02
N VAL A 796 16.85 2.14 -4.11
CA VAL A 796 15.94 3.27 -4.44
C VAL A 796 16.63 4.63 -4.26
N ARG A 797 17.97 4.63 -4.22
CA ARG A 797 18.75 5.85 -3.99
C ARG A 797 18.56 6.86 -5.11
N ASP A 798 18.56 6.37 -6.35
CA ASP A 798 18.44 7.20 -7.55
C ASP A 798 17.02 7.76 -7.75
N GLU A 799 16.05 7.29 -6.94
CA GLU A 799 14.69 7.81 -6.87
C GLU A 799 14.51 8.88 -5.76
N GLY A 800 15.58 9.55 -5.35
CA GLY A 800 15.55 10.67 -4.38
C GLY A 800 15.59 10.26 -2.89
N LEU A 801 15.75 8.96 -2.57
CA LEU A 801 15.86 8.47 -1.20
C LEU A 801 17.32 8.25 -0.77
N GLU A 802 18.09 9.34 -0.67
CA GLU A 802 19.54 9.28 -0.46
C GLU A 802 19.97 8.94 0.97
N VAL A 803 19.18 9.33 1.99
CA VAL A 803 19.58 9.23 3.39
C VAL A 803 19.25 7.87 3.96
N ILE A 804 20.27 7.16 4.48
CA ILE A 804 20.05 5.89 5.18
C ILE A 804 20.00 6.17 6.68
N SER A 805 18.82 6.09 7.27
CA SER A 805 18.58 6.23 8.71
C SER A 805 18.18 4.91 9.35
N VAL A 806 18.80 4.58 10.48
CA VAL A 806 18.49 3.36 11.25
C VAL A 806 17.83 3.75 12.58
N PRO A 807 16.52 3.46 12.75
CA PRO A 807 15.78 3.87 13.94
C PRO A 807 16.10 2.97 15.15
N TYR A 808 17.28 3.12 15.77
CA TYR A 808 17.74 2.28 16.89
C TYR A 808 16.73 2.23 18.05
N GLY A 809 15.99 3.32 18.29
CA GLY A 809 14.93 3.36 19.30
C GLY A 809 13.80 2.38 19.02
N GLN A 810 13.26 2.36 17.78
CA GLN A 810 12.22 1.42 17.35
C GLN A 810 12.72 -0.02 17.35
N LEU A 811 13.96 -0.25 16.88
CA LEU A 811 14.57 -1.59 16.92
C LEU A 811 14.70 -2.10 18.36
N GLY A 812 15.02 -1.22 19.30
CA GLY A 812 15.03 -1.52 20.74
C GLY A 812 13.64 -1.90 21.27
N VAL A 813 12.61 -1.17 20.86
CA VAL A 813 11.20 -1.51 21.17
C VAL A 813 10.81 -2.88 20.63
N PHE A 814 11.19 -3.23 19.40
CA PHE A 814 10.93 -4.56 18.84
C PHE A 814 11.60 -5.68 19.62
N LEU A 815 12.83 -5.47 20.07
CA LEU A 815 13.52 -6.43 20.96
C LEU A 815 12.80 -6.55 22.32
N ALA A 816 12.35 -5.46 22.93
CA ALA A 816 11.57 -5.49 24.16
C ALA A 816 10.22 -6.20 23.97
N LEU A 817 9.50 -5.90 22.87
CA LEU A 817 8.26 -6.59 22.51
C LEU A 817 8.45 -8.08 22.31
N SER A 818 9.59 -8.52 21.79
CA SER A 818 9.88 -9.96 21.62
C SER A 818 9.94 -10.70 22.96
N VAL A 819 10.44 -10.06 24.02
CA VAL A 819 10.42 -10.61 25.39
C VAL A 819 8.98 -10.75 25.87
N LEU A 820 8.15 -9.71 25.69
CA LEU A 820 6.75 -9.74 26.07
C LEU A 820 5.98 -10.82 25.30
N ILE A 821 6.22 -10.93 24.01
CA ILE A 821 5.66 -11.99 23.15
C ILE A 821 6.04 -13.37 23.67
N GLY A 822 7.31 -13.58 24.02
CA GLY A 822 7.77 -14.82 24.61
C GLY A 822 7.07 -15.16 25.92
N MET A 823 6.85 -14.18 26.77
CA MET A 823 6.11 -14.37 28.04
C MET A 823 4.63 -14.72 27.77
N LEU A 824 3.95 -13.98 26.88
CA LEU A 824 2.54 -14.22 26.55
C LEU A 824 2.35 -15.59 25.89
N ALA A 825 3.21 -15.98 24.95
CA ALA A 825 3.15 -17.26 24.27
C ALA A 825 3.30 -18.46 25.24
N ALA A 826 4.02 -18.28 26.34
CA ALA A 826 4.22 -19.32 27.35
C ALA A 826 3.01 -19.50 28.28
N VAL A 827 2.10 -18.53 28.42
CA VAL A 827 1.05 -18.55 29.46
C VAL A 827 0.19 -19.82 29.40
N LEU A 828 -0.33 -20.15 28.22
CA LEU A 828 -1.20 -21.33 28.05
C LEU A 828 -0.41 -22.66 28.25
N PRO A 829 0.73 -22.89 27.58
CA PRO A 829 1.52 -24.09 27.77
C PRO A 829 2.01 -24.26 29.21
N ALA A 830 2.50 -23.22 29.84
CA ALA A 830 3.00 -23.26 31.22
C ALA A 830 1.90 -23.56 32.24
N ARG A 831 0.70 -22.99 32.07
CA ARG A 831 -0.47 -23.30 32.90
C ARG A 831 -0.88 -24.77 32.75
N ARG A 832 -0.86 -25.30 31.53
CA ARG A 832 -1.20 -26.69 31.25
C ARG A 832 -0.19 -27.64 31.89
N ALA A 833 1.11 -27.38 31.74
CA ALA A 833 2.17 -28.17 32.37
C ALA A 833 2.08 -28.19 33.91
N ALA A 834 1.80 -27.03 34.52
CA ALA A 834 1.68 -26.91 35.97
C ALA A 834 0.46 -27.64 36.58
N ARG A 835 -0.55 -27.98 35.76
CA ARG A 835 -1.77 -28.70 36.18
C ARG A 835 -1.73 -30.20 35.89
N LEU A 836 -0.65 -30.72 35.30
CA LEU A 836 -0.48 -32.16 35.06
C LEU A 836 -0.56 -32.96 36.38
N ASP A 837 -1.28 -34.08 36.37
CA ASP A 837 -1.29 -35.06 37.45
C ASP A 837 0.03 -35.82 37.44
N VAL A 838 0.75 -35.77 38.58
CA VAL A 838 2.10 -36.36 38.73
C VAL A 838 2.06 -37.88 38.61
N LEU A 839 1.03 -38.53 39.17
CA LEU A 839 0.91 -39.99 39.14
C LEU A 839 0.60 -40.48 37.73
N GLN A 840 -0.34 -39.81 37.06
CA GLN A 840 -0.65 -40.13 35.64
C GLN A 840 0.52 -39.85 34.70
N ALA A 841 1.26 -38.76 34.95
CA ALA A 841 2.38 -38.38 34.13
C ALA A 841 3.57 -39.37 34.20
N ILE A 842 3.74 -40.05 35.36
CA ILE A 842 4.80 -41.05 35.54
C ILE A 842 4.34 -42.42 35.04
N ALA A 843 3.02 -42.73 35.15
CA ALA A 843 2.45 -44.03 34.78
C ALA A 843 2.18 -44.14 33.24
N THR A 844 2.28 -43.06 32.45
CA THR A 844 2.17 -43.14 30.98
C THR A 844 3.42 -43.74 30.38
N GLU A 845 3.32 -44.98 29.82
CA GLU A 845 4.34 -45.62 29.01
C GLU A 845 4.62 -44.94 27.67
#